data_6fb0761bca2f2da9b96cc5733e5643f8
#
_entry.id   6fb0761bca2f2da9b96cc5733e5643f8
#
_cell.length_a   1.000
_cell.length_b   1.000
_cell.length_c   1.000
_cell.angle_alpha   90.00
_cell.angle_beta   90.00
_cell.angle_gamma   90.00
#
_symmetry.space_group_name_H-M   'P 1'
#
loop_
_entity.id
_entity.type
_entity.pdbx_description
1 polymer ?
#
loop_
_entity_poly.entity_id
_entity_poly.type
_entity_poly.pdbx_seq_one_letter_code
_entity_poly.pdbx_strand_id
1 'polypeptide(L)'
;MSGPDGIDIPADPGPRRLDIPRGGPLDGAGEAGGARTAREARAHLRVTDCPPRPPDGDEHRPLPEGPVTREELALLRRVYRPVPGYAGMRERLRRSHLLALCGEPGTGRAWTGLALLADLADGDDPAEADGQAGRDVVRLGPGALSGLLTAPQTERGHGYLLELPADETDPGPLLDRLRAHFAERAAFGVVVVPGGPAADRLLGARRHAVPYEPPAAAEVLDQHLSDLLADKPAELLDLARATAARPDVADALGLDEPRPAEAARLARHLAAHAEGRLSGEGLLERCRAFAPDQARAWFDGAGRPGTLPAALPALRTAALRIALAVFDGSAHSLTAEAAELLTWELAVTLDPQYAPGRPLFAARPGAGLAAVRAVCCDGVEDLGEASVPVRAVRFQGRRLASAVLCEAWDGHHNVRGPMARWLRALCDDPRPQVWVRAAVAAGVLCARDYLYGFVELLLPLARADSPVQRMAAATALAEAARDDGVRPAVDGLLRGWALGDDERERETAALAHGYGLAAGSVQASLEELARLAYADDGRITSYSVLRLLAGTEPEAALAALTHWLHDTRRPRRDLALLTVLRAVTTRTSHLWGLCEVPELEPYAAWPLATALLAARPGSAPQLAELLRVALTWARSAAAAEDALVGWIRRAARDDRQLAVLYGFLPRLAHDGDEPLDVRAATRIREVLEAL
;
A
#
# COMPACT_ATOMS: atom_id res chain seq x y z
N MET A 1 81.24 15.21 1.93
CA MET A 1 80.71 14.11 1.12
C MET A 1 79.65 13.43 1.99
N SER A 2 78.41 13.83 1.82
CA SER A 2 77.25 13.37 2.57
C SER A 2 76.74 12.09 1.94
N GLY A 3 76.50 11.05 2.76
CA GLY A 3 75.88 9.78 2.31
C GLY A 3 74.35 9.96 2.22
N PRO A 4 73.65 9.16 1.40
CA PRO A 4 72.24 9.32 1.14
C PRO A 4 71.39 8.79 2.29
N ASP A 5 70.33 9.56 2.61
CA ASP A 5 69.31 9.30 3.59
C ASP A 5 68.63 7.93 3.39
N GLY A 6 68.61 7.15 4.46
CA GLY A 6 67.82 5.92 4.51
C GLY A 6 66.30 6.26 4.50
N ILE A 7 65.62 5.77 3.47
CA ILE A 7 64.13 5.78 3.43
C ILE A 7 63.69 4.80 4.53
N ASP A 8 63.12 5.36 5.62
CA ASP A 8 62.43 4.61 6.65
C ASP A 8 61.17 3.97 6.02
N ILE A 9 61.21 2.72 5.67
CA ILE A 9 60.06 1.92 5.26
C ILE A 9 59.26 1.67 6.56
N PRO A 10 58.05 2.20 6.71
CA PRO A 10 57.27 1.90 7.90
C PRO A 10 57.04 0.41 7.99
N ALA A 11 57.36 -0.18 9.15
CA ALA A 11 57.14 -1.59 9.44
C ALA A 11 55.68 -1.95 9.13
N ASP A 12 55.51 -3.00 8.34
CA ASP A 12 54.22 -3.59 7.98
C ASP A 12 53.40 -3.76 9.28
N PRO A 13 52.26 -3.04 9.47
CA PRO A 13 51.45 -3.28 10.64
C PRO A 13 50.91 -4.70 10.50
N GLY A 14 51.38 -5.59 11.39
CA GLY A 14 51.08 -7.03 11.35
C GLY A 14 49.60 -7.31 11.05
N PRO A 15 49.23 -8.51 10.68
CA PRO A 15 47.90 -8.80 10.10
C PRO A 15 46.79 -8.32 11.01
N ARG A 16 46.12 -7.20 10.63
CA ARG A 16 44.95 -6.71 11.36
C ARG A 16 43.93 -7.86 11.41
N ARG A 17 43.49 -8.20 12.63
CA ARG A 17 42.41 -9.20 12.83
C ARG A 17 41.15 -8.74 12.10
N LEU A 18 40.45 -9.70 11.50
CA LEU A 18 39.11 -9.48 10.99
C LEU A 18 38.18 -9.27 12.19
N ASP A 19 37.60 -8.10 12.27
CA ASP A 19 36.57 -7.79 13.27
C ASP A 19 35.22 -8.12 12.64
N ILE A 20 34.39 -8.97 13.28
CA ILE A 20 33.06 -9.33 12.79
C ILE A 20 32.14 -8.18 13.17
N PRO A 21 31.57 -7.44 12.21
CA PRO A 21 30.59 -6.41 12.52
C PRO A 21 29.39 -7.07 13.20
N ARG A 22 29.05 -6.63 14.41
CA ARG A 22 27.85 -7.09 15.12
C ARG A 22 26.66 -6.31 14.63
N GLY A 23 25.56 -6.99 14.29
CA GLY A 23 24.31 -6.38 13.78
C GLY A 23 24.35 -6.07 12.28
N GLY A 24 23.23 -5.56 11.78
CA GLY A 24 23.05 -5.06 10.42
C GLY A 24 23.44 -3.58 10.28
N PRO A 25 23.12 -2.95 9.15
CA PRO A 25 23.30 -1.52 8.94
C PRO A 25 22.42 -0.67 9.89
N LEU A 26 21.33 -1.26 10.40
CA LEU A 26 20.46 -0.67 11.40
C LEU A 26 20.68 -1.35 12.74
N ASP A 27 21.31 -0.67 13.69
CA ASP A 27 21.54 -1.21 15.03
C ASP A 27 20.20 -1.29 15.80
N GLY A 28 19.82 -2.50 16.26
CA GLY A 28 18.73 -2.72 17.19
C GLY A 28 17.41 -3.22 16.60
N ALA A 29 16.30 -2.93 17.28
CA ALA A 29 14.95 -3.42 17.00
C ALA A 29 14.39 -3.03 15.62
N GLY A 30 15.08 -2.15 14.88
CA GLY A 30 14.67 -1.67 13.56
C GLY A 30 14.75 -2.71 12.43
N GLU A 31 15.44 -3.85 12.63
CA GLU A 31 15.59 -4.89 11.60
C GLU A 31 14.52 -5.98 11.70
N ALA A 32 14.00 -6.20 12.90
CA ALA A 32 12.99 -7.21 13.13
C ALA A 32 11.60 -6.74 12.60
N GLY A 33 10.91 -7.60 11.87
CA GLY A 33 9.58 -7.30 11.30
C GLY A 33 9.58 -6.62 9.92
N GLY A 34 10.71 -6.07 9.45
CA GLY A 34 10.77 -5.36 8.17
C GLY A 34 10.42 -6.22 6.96
N ALA A 35 10.76 -7.50 6.97
CA ALA A 35 10.46 -8.42 5.87
C ALA A 35 8.94 -8.62 5.67
N ARG A 36 8.22 -8.88 6.75
CA ARG A 36 6.77 -9.04 6.70
C ARG A 36 6.07 -7.74 6.28
N THR A 37 6.51 -6.62 6.85
CA THR A 37 6.02 -5.29 6.48
C THR A 37 6.22 -5.01 4.99
N ALA A 38 7.39 -5.37 4.42
CA ALA A 38 7.65 -5.23 3.00
C ALA A 38 6.72 -6.12 2.14
N ARG A 39 6.47 -7.37 2.55
CA ARG A 39 5.51 -8.27 1.89
C ARG A 39 4.10 -7.68 1.88
N GLU A 40 3.63 -7.23 3.04
CA GLU A 40 2.32 -6.62 3.20
C GLU A 40 2.19 -5.35 2.34
N ALA A 41 3.18 -4.45 2.39
CA ALA A 41 3.20 -3.25 1.55
C ALA A 41 3.13 -3.60 0.05
N ARG A 42 3.91 -4.56 -0.42
CA ARG A 42 3.91 -5.03 -1.82
C ARG A 42 2.64 -5.75 -2.23
N ALA A 43 1.91 -6.35 -1.29
CA ALA A 43 0.62 -6.98 -1.59
C ALA A 43 -0.44 -5.94 -1.99
N HIS A 44 -0.33 -4.71 -1.48
CA HIS A 44 -1.27 -3.62 -1.71
C HIS A 44 -0.77 -2.58 -2.73
N LEU A 45 0.56 -2.42 -2.88
CA LEU A 45 1.17 -1.46 -3.79
C LEU A 45 2.02 -2.19 -4.85
N ARG A 46 1.52 -2.22 -6.08
CA ARG A 46 2.23 -2.80 -7.23
C ARG A 46 2.28 -1.79 -8.37
N VAL A 47 3.45 -1.63 -8.96
CA VAL A 47 3.64 -0.81 -10.17
C VAL A 47 2.70 -1.25 -11.29
N THR A 48 2.51 -2.56 -11.44
CA THR A 48 1.64 -3.17 -12.48
C THR A 48 0.14 -2.91 -12.28
N ASP A 49 -0.29 -2.56 -11.05
CA ASP A 49 -1.70 -2.29 -10.74
C ASP A 49 -2.10 -0.83 -11.02
N CYS A 50 -1.18 -0.03 -11.50
CA CYS A 50 -1.38 1.35 -11.95
C CYS A 50 -1.44 1.40 -13.47
N PRO A 51 -2.57 1.14 -14.12
CA PRO A 51 -2.68 1.23 -15.57
C PRO A 51 -2.36 2.64 -16.05
N PRO A 52 -1.83 2.81 -17.27
CA PRO A 52 -1.71 4.13 -17.88
C PRO A 52 -3.08 4.78 -17.95
N ARG A 53 -3.13 6.10 -17.72
CA ARG A 53 -4.37 6.88 -17.73
C ARG A 53 -5.14 6.62 -19.03
N PRO A 54 -6.36 6.05 -18.99
CA PRO A 54 -7.18 5.95 -20.19
C PRO A 54 -7.52 7.36 -20.68
N PRO A 55 -7.67 7.57 -22.00
CA PRO A 55 -8.17 8.83 -22.50
C PRO A 55 -9.54 9.11 -21.88
N ASP A 56 -9.81 10.37 -21.54
CA ASP A 56 -10.99 10.84 -20.79
C ASP A 56 -12.26 10.13 -21.24
N GLY A 57 -12.74 9.22 -20.41
CA GLY A 57 -13.99 8.49 -20.62
C GLY A 57 -15.15 9.27 -20.04
N ASP A 58 -16.21 9.39 -20.80
CA ASP A 58 -17.44 10.17 -20.60
C ASP A 58 -18.33 9.65 -19.43
N GLU A 59 -17.83 8.83 -18.51
CA GLU A 59 -18.65 8.00 -17.61
C GLU A 59 -19.04 8.64 -16.27
N HIS A 60 -18.52 9.82 -15.91
CA HIS A 60 -18.86 10.53 -14.67
C HIS A 60 -19.55 11.88 -14.91
N ARG A 61 -20.43 11.93 -15.91
CA ARG A 61 -21.22 13.15 -16.11
C ARG A 61 -22.22 13.32 -14.95
N PRO A 62 -22.22 14.43 -14.24
CA PRO A 62 -23.24 14.71 -13.23
C PRO A 62 -24.62 14.62 -13.90
N LEU A 63 -25.58 14.09 -13.16
CA LEU A 63 -26.95 14.00 -13.65
C LEU A 63 -27.43 15.39 -14.05
N PRO A 64 -28.03 15.58 -15.25
CA PRO A 64 -28.43 16.90 -15.72
C PRO A 64 -29.45 17.53 -14.78
N GLU A 65 -29.27 18.81 -14.51
CA GLU A 65 -30.24 19.61 -13.76
C GLU A 65 -31.50 19.86 -14.65
N GLY A 66 -32.64 19.88 -14.02
CA GLY A 66 -33.92 20.16 -14.70
C GLY A 66 -34.99 19.07 -14.48
N PRO A 67 -36.09 19.13 -15.24
CA PRO A 67 -37.15 18.12 -15.18
C PRO A 67 -36.63 16.72 -15.55
N VAL A 68 -37.03 15.72 -14.76
CA VAL A 68 -36.75 14.31 -15.04
C VAL A 68 -37.68 13.84 -16.15
N THR A 69 -37.10 13.24 -17.21
CA THR A 69 -37.92 12.81 -18.36
C THR A 69 -38.79 11.58 -18.03
N ARG A 70 -39.88 11.41 -18.78
CA ARG A 70 -40.73 10.22 -18.63
C ARG A 70 -40.00 8.93 -18.91
N GLU A 71 -39.09 8.92 -19.90
CA GLU A 71 -38.26 7.79 -20.24
C GLU A 71 -37.36 7.39 -19.08
N GLU A 72 -36.78 8.37 -18.39
CA GLU A 72 -35.92 8.15 -17.23
C GLU A 72 -36.70 7.60 -16.03
N LEU A 73 -37.92 8.12 -15.78
CA LEU A 73 -38.81 7.56 -14.74
C LEU A 73 -39.27 6.13 -15.12
N ALA A 74 -39.51 5.84 -16.40
CA ALA A 74 -39.83 4.50 -16.84
C ALA A 74 -38.66 3.53 -16.64
N LEU A 75 -37.42 3.96 -16.96
CA LEU A 75 -36.22 3.18 -16.67
C LEU A 75 -36.06 2.95 -15.16
N LEU A 76 -36.21 3.99 -14.34
CA LEU A 76 -36.17 3.89 -12.90
C LEU A 76 -37.12 2.81 -12.38
N ARG A 77 -38.38 2.78 -12.82
CA ARG A 77 -39.37 1.78 -12.39
C ARG A 77 -38.99 0.34 -12.76
N ARG A 78 -38.25 0.15 -13.86
CA ARG A 78 -37.81 -1.18 -14.29
C ARG A 78 -36.60 -1.70 -13.50
N VAL A 79 -35.62 -0.81 -13.22
CA VAL A 79 -34.33 -1.25 -12.66
C VAL A 79 -34.17 -0.98 -11.17
N TYR A 80 -35.02 -0.14 -10.57
CA TYR A 80 -34.91 0.22 -9.16
C TYR A 80 -35.29 -0.94 -8.24
N ARG A 81 -34.44 -1.15 -7.23
CA ARG A 81 -34.71 -2.06 -6.11
C ARG A 81 -34.98 -1.24 -4.84
N PRO A 82 -36.18 -1.42 -4.23
CA PRO A 82 -36.48 -0.72 -2.98
C PRO A 82 -35.47 -1.07 -1.89
N VAL A 83 -35.02 -0.05 -1.19
CA VAL A 83 -34.06 -0.16 -0.07
C VAL A 83 -34.79 -0.59 1.22
N PRO A 84 -34.08 -1.15 2.22
CA PRO A 84 -34.63 -1.39 3.53
C PRO A 84 -35.31 -0.13 4.10
N GLY A 85 -36.52 -0.28 4.63
CA GLY A 85 -37.27 0.85 5.20
C GLY A 85 -37.92 1.81 4.18
N TYR A 86 -37.93 1.51 2.87
CA TYR A 86 -38.49 2.36 1.81
C TYR A 86 -39.92 2.88 2.10
N ALA A 87 -40.82 1.99 2.52
CA ALA A 87 -42.21 2.39 2.85
C ALA A 87 -42.25 3.40 4.00
N GLY A 88 -41.39 3.24 5.01
CA GLY A 88 -41.26 4.22 6.11
C GLY A 88 -40.70 5.55 5.64
N MET A 89 -39.76 5.57 4.71
CA MET A 89 -39.21 6.78 4.09
C MET A 89 -40.30 7.52 3.31
N ARG A 90 -41.07 6.79 2.49
CA ARG A 90 -42.20 7.35 1.72
C ARG A 90 -43.25 8.01 2.63
N GLU A 91 -43.67 7.33 3.68
CA GLU A 91 -44.63 7.84 4.62
C GLU A 91 -44.10 9.05 5.41
N ARG A 92 -42.80 9.04 5.76
CA ARG A 92 -42.17 10.19 6.41
C ARG A 92 -42.11 11.40 5.47
N LEU A 93 -41.73 11.21 4.21
CA LEU A 93 -41.69 12.26 3.20
C LEU A 93 -43.07 12.85 2.98
N ARG A 94 -44.13 12.03 2.91
CA ARG A 94 -45.54 12.47 2.78
C ARG A 94 -45.96 13.40 3.93
N ARG A 95 -45.60 13.07 5.18
CA ARG A 95 -45.94 13.84 6.36
C ARG A 95 -45.11 15.10 6.54
N SER A 96 -43.82 15.02 6.25
CA SER A 96 -42.87 16.11 6.56
C SER A 96 -42.60 17.04 5.40
N HIS A 97 -42.98 16.67 4.17
CA HIS A 97 -42.67 17.36 2.91
C HIS A 97 -41.15 17.43 2.57
N LEU A 98 -40.27 16.97 3.46
CA LEU A 98 -38.83 16.95 3.26
C LEU A 98 -38.20 15.71 3.91
N LEU A 99 -37.30 15.08 3.20
CA LEU A 99 -36.49 13.96 3.69
C LEU A 99 -35.03 14.13 3.24
N ALA A 100 -34.09 13.99 4.16
CA ALA A 100 -32.67 13.97 3.87
C ALA A 100 -32.12 12.51 3.93
N LEU A 101 -31.52 12.04 2.82
CA LEU A 101 -30.90 10.72 2.71
C LEU A 101 -29.39 10.85 2.92
N CYS A 102 -28.91 10.43 4.08
CA CYS A 102 -27.51 10.56 4.49
C CYS A 102 -26.73 9.26 4.22
N GLY A 103 -25.65 9.32 3.45
CA GLY A 103 -24.80 8.16 3.15
C GLY A 103 -23.74 8.47 2.10
N GLU A 104 -23.02 7.45 1.68
CA GLU A 104 -21.87 7.58 0.78
C GLU A 104 -22.27 7.77 -0.70
N PRO A 105 -21.43 8.44 -1.52
CA PRO A 105 -21.64 8.54 -2.96
C PRO A 105 -21.68 7.16 -3.63
N GLY A 106 -22.47 7.03 -4.72
CA GLY A 106 -22.58 5.79 -5.49
C GLY A 106 -23.46 4.70 -4.87
N THR A 107 -24.04 4.94 -3.68
CA THR A 107 -24.91 3.98 -2.97
C THR A 107 -26.36 3.94 -3.49
N GLY A 108 -26.78 4.80 -4.42
CA GLY A 108 -28.12 4.81 -4.99
C GLY A 108 -29.10 5.79 -4.35
N ARG A 109 -28.65 6.70 -3.46
CA ARG A 109 -29.50 7.69 -2.76
C ARG A 109 -30.34 8.56 -3.69
N ALA A 110 -29.72 9.08 -4.77
CA ALA A 110 -30.44 9.91 -5.75
C ALA A 110 -31.53 9.10 -6.45
N TRP A 111 -31.28 7.85 -6.80
CA TRP A 111 -32.28 6.96 -7.41
C TRP A 111 -33.43 6.64 -6.44
N THR A 112 -33.11 6.42 -5.15
CA THR A 112 -34.12 6.25 -4.12
C THR A 112 -34.94 7.53 -3.92
N GLY A 113 -34.27 8.69 -3.94
CA GLY A 113 -34.97 9.98 -3.89
C GLY A 113 -35.95 10.19 -5.04
N LEU A 114 -35.51 9.86 -6.28
CA LEU A 114 -36.37 9.91 -7.46
C LEU A 114 -37.55 8.95 -7.36
N ALA A 115 -37.32 7.70 -6.90
CA ALA A 115 -38.35 6.71 -6.72
C ALA A 115 -39.41 7.17 -5.70
N LEU A 116 -39.00 7.73 -4.54
CA LEU A 116 -39.87 8.26 -3.53
C LEU A 116 -40.74 9.44 -4.08
N LEU A 117 -40.13 10.35 -4.85
CA LEU A 117 -40.80 11.47 -5.44
C LEU A 117 -41.75 11.03 -6.56
N ALA A 118 -41.36 10.08 -7.39
CA ALA A 118 -42.24 9.52 -8.44
C ALA A 118 -43.49 8.82 -7.85
N ASP A 119 -43.30 8.00 -6.80
CA ASP A 119 -44.42 7.33 -6.11
C ASP A 119 -45.42 8.32 -5.48
N LEU A 120 -44.94 9.47 -5.01
CA LEU A 120 -45.82 10.53 -4.47
C LEU A 120 -46.49 11.38 -5.59
N ALA A 121 -45.82 11.46 -6.75
CA ALA A 121 -46.38 12.15 -7.93
C ALA A 121 -47.53 11.35 -8.59
N ASP A 122 -47.41 10.02 -8.62
CA ASP A 122 -48.40 9.13 -9.23
C ASP A 122 -49.70 9.01 -8.41
N GLY A 123 -49.73 9.40 -7.12
CA GLY A 123 -50.92 9.41 -6.22
C GLY A 123 -51.43 8.01 -5.89
N ASP A 124 -51.86 7.80 -4.62
CA ASP A 124 -52.47 6.50 -4.21
C ASP A 124 -53.97 6.42 -4.56
N ASP A 125 -54.60 7.49 -5.11
CA ASP A 125 -56.04 7.51 -5.38
C ASP A 125 -56.33 7.73 -6.87
N PRO A 126 -56.85 6.73 -7.58
CA PRO A 126 -57.20 6.86 -8.98
C PRO A 126 -58.35 7.87 -9.25
N ALA A 127 -59.05 8.32 -8.20
CA ALA A 127 -60.12 9.33 -8.33
C ALA A 127 -59.58 10.76 -8.44
N GLU A 128 -58.32 11.05 -8.08
CA GLU A 128 -57.68 12.36 -8.21
C GLU A 128 -56.97 12.56 -9.57
N ALA A 129 -56.89 11.53 -10.40
CA ALA A 129 -56.17 11.56 -11.68
C ALA A 129 -56.85 12.38 -12.78
N ASP A 130 -58.08 12.77 -12.63
CA ASP A 130 -58.91 13.34 -13.72
C ASP A 130 -58.92 14.87 -13.72
N GLY A 131 -57.82 15.52 -13.39
CA GLY A 131 -57.79 17.01 -13.48
C GLY A 131 -56.47 17.69 -13.12
N GLN A 132 -55.40 16.99 -12.82
CA GLN A 132 -54.12 17.62 -12.48
C GLN A 132 -53.09 17.44 -13.60
N ALA A 133 -52.60 18.55 -14.13
CA ALA A 133 -51.38 18.60 -14.92
C ALA A 133 -50.28 17.83 -14.16
N GLY A 134 -49.59 16.87 -14.83
CA GLY A 134 -48.70 15.93 -14.22
C GLY A 134 -47.73 16.57 -13.23
N ARG A 135 -47.61 15.99 -12.05
CA ARG A 135 -46.66 16.40 -11.03
C ARG A 135 -45.26 16.00 -11.53
N ASP A 136 -44.47 16.98 -11.92
CA ASP A 136 -43.12 16.72 -12.44
C ASP A 136 -42.13 16.55 -11.30
N VAL A 137 -41.11 15.71 -11.54
CA VAL A 137 -39.93 15.57 -10.67
C VAL A 137 -38.80 16.39 -11.26
N VAL A 138 -38.19 17.27 -10.46
CA VAL A 138 -37.13 18.17 -10.91
C VAL A 138 -35.86 17.92 -10.11
N ARG A 139 -34.73 17.83 -10.79
CA ARG A 139 -33.38 17.80 -10.17
C ARG A 139 -32.85 19.23 -10.08
N LEU A 140 -32.31 19.55 -8.92
CA LEU A 140 -31.66 20.82 -8.65
C LEU A 140 -30.25 20.59 -8.10
N GLY A 141 -29.28 21.20 -8.73
CA GLY A 141 -27.89 21.14 -8.30
C GLY A 141 -27.62 21.95 -7.02
N PRO A 142 -26.43 21.80 -6.46
CA PRO A 142 -26.02 22.43 -5.20
C PRO A 142 -26.18 23.96 -5.21
N GLY A 143 -25.99 24.63 -6.36
CA GLY A 143 -26.13 26.08 -6.52
C GLY A 143 -27.56 26.58 -6.46
N ALA A 144 -28.55 25.74 -6.73
CA ALA A 144 -29.96 26.13 -6.79
C ALA A 144 -30.65 26.25 -5.41
N LEU A 145 -30.06 25.68 -4.35
CA LEU A 145 -30.63 25.67 -2.99
C LEU A 145 -30.93 27.08 -2.44
N SER A 146 -30.00 28.01 -2.62
CA SER A 146 -30.19 29.40 -2.17
C SER A 146 -31.21 30.13 -3.02
N GLY A 147 -31.27 29.85 -4.31
CA GLY A 147 -32.25 30.41 -5.25
C GLY A 147 -33.68 29.91 -5.02
N LEU A 148 -33.83 28.66 -4.62
CA LEU A 148 -35.13 28.03 -4.37
C LEU A 148 -35.93 28.73 -3.25
N LEU A 149 -35.23 29.23 -2.22
CA LEU A 149 -35.84 29.93 -1.10
C LEU A 149 -36.24 31.39 -1.44
N THR A 150 -35.67 31.96 -2.49
CA THR A 150 -35.85 33.35 -2.90
C THR A 150 -36.73 33.53 -4.14
N ALA A 151 -36.92 32.51 -4.94
CA ALA A 151 -37.66 32.58 -6.18
C ALA A 151 -39.02 31.85 -6.10
N PRO A 152 -40.06 32.37 -6.79
CA PRO A 152 -41.38 31.73 -6.84
C PRO A 152 -41.44 30.48 -7.76
N GLN A 153 -40.32 29.89 -8.07
CA GLN A 153 -40.19 28.82 -9.09
C GLN A 153 -40.60 27.42 -8.60
N THR A 154 -41.00 27.27 -7.33
CA THR A 154 -41.51 26.00 -6.82
C THR A 154 -42.98 25.85 -7.20
N GLU A 155 -43.29 24.94 -8.10
CA GLU A 155 -44.65 24.65 -8.52
C GLU A 155 -45.37 23.75 -7.52
N ARG A 156 -46.69 23.95 -7.41
CA ARG A 156 -47.50 23.16 -6.48
C ARG A 156 -47.53 21.68 -6.87
N GLY A 157 -47.31 20.81 -5.89
CA GLY A 157 -47.40 19.37 -6.06
C GLY A 157 -46.18 18.70 -6.69
N HIS A 158 -45.15 19.45 -7.11
CA HIS A 158 -43.94 18.89 -7.73
C HIS A 158 -43.00 18.26 -6.72
N GLY A 159 -42.18 17.32 -7.19
CA GLY A 159 -41.10 16.68 -6.44
C GLY A 159 -39.75 17.29 -6.78
N TYR A 160 -38.94 17.58 -5.78
CA TYR A 160 -37.59 18.16 -5.94
C TYR A 160 -36.52 17.29 -5.35
N LEU A 161 -35.60 16.83 -6.20
CA LEU A 161 -34.36 16.15 -5.77
C LEU A 161 -33.24 17.19 -5.68
N LEU A 162 -32.63 17.30 -4.52
CA LEU A 162 -31.61 18.30 -4.17
C LEU A 162 -30.33 17.63 -3.70
N GLU A 163 -29.18 18.16 -4.08
CA GLU A 163 -27.89 17.76 -3.50
C GLU A 163 -27.42 18.84 -2.52
N LEU A 164 -27.01 18.40 -1.31
CA LEU A 164 -26.44 19.32 -0.33
C LEU A 164 -25.03 19.71 -0.76
N PRO A 165 -24.69 21.04 -0.77
CA PRO A 165 -23.33 21.47 -1.03
C PRO A 165 -22.33 20.84 -0.05
N ALA A 166 -21.13 20.48 -0.53
CA ALA A 166 -20.12 19.83 0.29
C ALA A 166 -19.53 20.75 1.39
N ASP A 167 -19.64 22.06 1.20
CA ASP A 167 -19.18 23.11 2.12
C ASP A 167 -20.24 23.53 3.16
N GLU A 168 -21.46 22.99 3.08
CA GLU A 168 -22.50 23.28 4.07
C GLU A 168 -22.16 22.63 5.42
N THR A 169 -21.87 23.46 6.39
CA THR A 169 -21.43 23.00 7.71
C THR A 169 -22.55 22.80 8.72
N ASP A 170 -23.66 23.54 8.62
CA ASP A 170 -24.82 23.41 9.49
C ASP A 170 -26.12 23.38 8.68
N PRO A 171 -26.48 22.24 8.09
CA PRO A 171 -27.62 22.11 7.21
C PRO A 171 -28.97 22.17 7.93
N GLY A 172 -29.04 22.09 9.27
CA GLY A 172 -30.28 22.06 10.04
C GLY A 172 -31.20 23.21 9.74
N PRO A 173 -30.78 24.47 9.91
CA PRO A 173 -31.62 25.66 9.63
C PRO A 173 -32.05 25.77 8.16
N LEU A 174 -31.20 25.32 7.22
CA LEU A 174 -31.54 25.28 5.80
C LEU A 174 -32.67 24.29 5.53
N LEU A 175 -32.58 23.08 6.08
CA LEU A 175 -33.59 22.03 5.91
C LEU A 175 -34.93 22.43 6.59
N ASP A 176 -34.89 23.12 7.73
CA ASP A 176 -36.12 23.65 8.36
C ASP A 176 -36.86 24.67 7.44
N ARG A 177 -36.10 25.57 6.80
CA ARG A 177 -36.68 26.54 5.84
C ARG A 177 -37.21 25.86 4.58
N LEU A 178 -36.46 24.89 4.03
CA LEU A 178 -36.92 24.12 2.86
C LEU A 178 -38.20 23.34 3.18
N ARG A 179 -38.27 22.71 4.35
CA ARG A 179 -39.48 22.00 4.78
C ARG A 179 -40.72 22.91 4.84
N ALA A 180 -40.57 24.07 5.45
CA ALA A 180 -41.68 25.06 5.52
C ALA A 180 -42.12 25.49 4.12
N HIS A 181 -41.15 25.80 3.25
CA HIS A 181 -41.37 26.20 1.87
C HIS A 181 -42.15 25.16 1.04
N PHE A 182 -41.73 23.86 1.15
CA PHE A 182 -42.43 22.77 0.46
C PHE A 182 -43.83 22.49 1.04
N ALA A 183 -43.98 22.57 2.37
CA ALA A 183 -45.28 22.36 3.01
C ALA A 183 -46.30 23.40 2.57
N GLU A 184 -45.92 24.67 2.47
CA GLU A 184 -46.80 25.76 2.00
C GLU A 184 -47.31 25.54 0.56
N ARG A 185 -46.53 24.84 -0.27
CA ARG A 185 -46.82 24.59 -1.69
C ARG A 185 -47.33 23.19 -1.97
N ALA A 186 -47.55 22.37 -0.94
CA ALA A 186 -47.86 20.94 -1.08
C ALA A 186 -46.88 20.19 -2.01
N ALA A 187 -45.64 20.67 -2.09
CA ALA A 187 -44.52 20.06 -2.83
C ALA A 187 -43.73 19.13 -1.92
N PHE A 188 -42.87 18.31 -2.51
CA PHE A 188 -42.01 17.35 -1.78
C PHE A 188 -40.55 17.55 -2.15
N GLY A 189 -39.65 17.45 -1.15
CA GLY A 189 -38.22 17.56 -1.35
C GLY A 189 -37.47 16.35 -0.80
N VAL A 190 -36.56 15.81 -1.59
CA VAL A 190 -35.55 14.83 -1.10
C VAL A 190 -34.20 15.46 -1.24
N VAL A 191 -33.43 15.51 -0.14
CA VAL A 191 -32.08 16.05 -0.09
C VAL A 191 -31.10 14.92 0.05
N VAL A 192 -30.16 14.80 -0.90
CA VAL A 192 -29.05 13.84 -0.85
C VAL A 192 -27.89 14.47 -0.09
N VAL A 193 -27.52 13.87 1.03
CA VAL A 193 -26.47 14.39 1.92
C VAL A 193 -25.28 13.41 1.88
N PRO A 194 -24.08 13.86 1.47
CA PRO A 194 -22.89 13.01 1.51
C PRO A 194 -22.51 12.67 2.96
N GLY A 195 -21.92 11.49 3.17
CA GLY A 195 -21.39 11.08 4.48
C GLY A 195 -20.37 12.09 5.01
N GLY A 196 -20.34 12.26 6.33
CA GLY A 196 -19.43 13.17 7.00
C GLY A 196 -20.09 14.02 8.08
N PRO A 197 -19.43 15.08 8.58
CA PRO A 197 -19.87 15.82 9.76
C PRO A 197 -21.28 16.47 9.64
N ALA A 198 -21.69 16.86 8.45
CA ALA A 198 -23.02 17.39 8.19
C ALA A 198 -24.10 16.29 8.33
N ALA A 199 -23.84 15.12 7.73
CA ALA A 199 -24.72 13.96 7.86
C ALA A 199 -24.82 13.49 9.32
N ASP A 200 -23.70 13.41 10.03
CA ASP A 200 -23.66 12.99 11.45
C ASP A 200 -24.50 13.91 12.34
N ARG A 201 -24.41 15.23 12.12
CA ARG A 201 -25.22 16.22 12.84
C ARG A 201 -26.71 16.06 12.54
N LEU A 202 -27.07 15.89 11.28
CA LEU A 202 -28.47 15.69 10.89
C LEU A 202 -29.05 14.40 11.46
N LEU A 203 -28.30 13.30 11.41
CA LEU A 203 -28.70 12.03 11.97
C LEU A 203 -28.81 12.08 13.49
N GLY A 204 -27.87 12.78 14.17
CA GLY A 204 -27.92 13.02 15.61
C GLY A 204 -29.16 13.82 16.04
N ALA A 205 -29.55 14.83 15.25
CA ALA A 205 -30.73 15.62 15.49
C ALA A 205 -32.07 14.89 15.25
N ARG A 206 -32.07 13.80 14.49
CA ARG A 206 -33.21 12.93 14.17
C ARG A 206 -34.47 13.67 13.59
N ARG A 207 -34.29 14.86 13.00
CA ARG A 207 -35.43 15.69 12.54
C ARG A 207 -35.83 15.43 11.08
N HIS A 208 -34.91 15.59 10.14
CA HIS A 208 -35.17 15.48 8.69
C HIS A 208 -34.45 14.31 8.05
N ALA A 209 -33.38 13.84 8.66
CA ALA A 209 -32.46 12.84 8.09
C ALA A 209 -32.80 11.40 8.48
N VAL A 210 -32.51 10.50 7.57
CA VAL A 210 -32.48 9.06 7.80
C VAL A 210 -31.13 8.52 7.34
N PRO A 211 -30.56 7.53 8.06
CA PRO A 211 -29.42 6.80 7.55
C PRO A 211 -29.86 6.03 6.31
N TYR A 212 -29.03 6.09 5.27
CA TYR A 212 -29.31 5.39 4.04
C TYR A 212 -28.53 4.08 4.00
N GLU A 213 -29.26 2.98 3.91
CA GLU A 213 -28.72 1.64 3.71
C GLU A 213 -28.91 1.25 2.24
N PRO A 214 -27.82 0.99 1.49
CA PRO A 214 -27.92 0.67 0.07
C PRO A 214 -28.55 -0.71 -0.15
N PRO A 215 -29.19 -0.96 -1.31
CA PRO A 215 -29.62 -2.30 -1.70
C PRO A 215 -28.38 -3.17 -1.95
N ALA A 216 -28.55 -4.51 -1.86
CA ALA A 216 -27.47 -5.44 -2.16
C ALA A 216 -27.00 -5.27 -3.61
N ALA A 217 -25.68 -5.12 -3.81
CA ALA A 217 -25.11 -4.90 -5.14
C ALA A 217 -25.43 -6.02 -6.12
N ALA A 218 -25.50 -7.27 -5.63
CA ALA A 218 -25.86 -8.43 -6.44
C ALA A 218 -27.30 -8.34 -6.99
N GLU A 219 -28.25 -7.82 -6.20
CA GLU A 219 -29.64 -7.61 -6.65
C GLU A 219 -29.73 -6.51 -7.71
N VAL A 220 -28.95 -5.41 -7.51
CA VAL A 220 -28.86 -4.34 -8.48
C VAL A 220 -28.26 -4.82 -9.78
N LEU A 221 -27.16 -5.57 -9.71
CA LEU A 221 -26.51 -6.19 -10.87
C LEU A 221 -27.49 -7.06 -11.67
N ASP A 222 -28.18 -7.98 -10.98
CA ASP A 222 -29.11 -8.93 -11.61
C ASP A 222 -30.30 -8.21 -12.25
N GLN A 223 -30.86 -7.19 -11.60
CA GLN A 223 -31.97 -6.40 -12.12
C GLN A 223 -31.57 -5.64 -13.39
N HIS A 224 -30.37 -4.99 -13.36
CA HIS A 224 -29.87 -4.29 -14.55
C HIS A 224 -29.55 -5.25 -15.69
N LEU A 225 -28.97 -6.43 -15.42
CA LEU A 225 -28.76 -7.45 -16.45
C LEU A 225 -30.07 -7.93 -17.07
N SER A 226 -31.08 -8.18 -16.23
CA SER A 226 -32.40 -8.60 -16.66
C SER A 226 -33.09 -7.56 -17.53
N ASP A 227 -32.97 -6.25 -17.22
CA ASP A 227 -33.51 -5.16 -18.05
C ASP A 227 -32.74 -5.02 -19.38
N LEU A 228 -31.40 -5.01 -19.33
CA LEU A 228 -30.53 -4.84 -20.51
C LEU A 228 -30.68 -5.98 -21.54
N LEU A 229 -30.99 -7.17 -21.07
CA LEU A 229 -31.13 -8.38 -21.89
C LEU A 229 -32.58 -8.88 -22.02
N ALA A 230 -33.59 -8.05 -21.63
CA ALA A 230 -34.99 -8.44 -21.61
C ALA A 230 -35.51 -8.93 -22.97
N ASP A 231 -35.08 -8.29 -24.07
CA ASP A 231 -35.48 -8.59 -25.46
C ASP A 231 -34.49 -9.56 -26.14
N LYS A 232 -33.60 -10.21 -25.38
CA LYS A 232 -32.56 -11.11 -25.89
C LYS A 232 -32.83 -12.56 -25.51
N PRO A 233 -32.19 -13.53 -26.19
CA PRO A 233 -32.24 -14.94 -25.76
C PRO A 233 -31.81 -15.14 -24.31
N ALA A 234 -32.53 -16.00 -23.60
CA ALA A 234 -32.26 -16.23 -22.15
C ALA A 234 -30.84 -16.71 -21.86
N GLU A 235 -30.24 -17.42 -22.83
CA GLU A 235 -28.87 -17.92 -22.75
C GLU A 235 -27.83 -16.80 -22.56
N LEU A 236 -28.11 -15.58 -23.06
CA LEU A 236 -27.22 -14.43 -22.88
C LEU A 236 -27.27 -13.89 -21.45
N LEU A 237 -28.44 -13.92 -20.81
CA LEU A 237 -28.56 -13.55 -19.41
C LEU A 237 -27.82 -14.56 -18.52
N ASP A 238 -27.98 -15.86 -18.79
CA ASP A 238 -27.29 -16.91 -18.03
C ASP A 238 -25.76 -16.82 -18.23
N LEU A 239 -25.31 -16.53 -19.47
CA LEU A 239 -23.89 -16.28 -19.75
C LEU A 239 -23.36 -15.06 -19.00
N ALA A 240 -24.11 -13.96 -18.96
CA ALA A 240 -23.70 -12.75 -18.23
C ALA A 240 -23.58 -13.01 -16.72
N ARG A 241 -24.54 -13.75 -16.12
CA ARG A 241 -24.52 -14.16 -14.72
C ARG A 241 -23.34 -15.08 -14.41
N ALA A 242 -23.10 -16.09 -15.25
CA ALA A 242 -21.95 -16.99 -15.10
C ALA A 242 -20.62 -16.23 -15.21
N THR A 243 -20.53 -15.27 -16.14
CA THR A 243 -19.35 -14.42 -16.29
C THR A 243 -19.13 -13.52 -15.07
N ALA A 244 -20.17 -12.95 -14.48
CA ALA A 244 -20.08 -12.16 -13.26
C ALA A 244 -19.50 -12.95 -12.06
N ALA A 245 -19.76 -14.24 -11.99
CA ALA A 245 -19.29 -15.13 -10.93
C ALA A 245 -17.85 -15.63 -11.15
N ARG A 246 -17.18 -15.27 -12.24
CA ARG A 246 -15.82 -15.72 -12.54
C ARG A 246 -14.80 -15.08 -11.61
N PRO A 247 -13.83 -15.85 -11.07
CA PRO A 247 -12.79 -15.32 -10.20
C PRO A 247 -11.93 -14.23 -10.86
N ASP A 248 -11.62 -14.37 -12.15
CA ASP A 248 -10.80 -13.39 -12.89
C ASP A 248 -11.52 -12.03 -13.08
N VAL A 249 -12.85 -12.04 -13.17
CA VAL A 249 -13.66 -10.81 -13.21
C VAL A 249 -13.65 -10.13 -11.84
N ALA A 250 -13.86 -10.90 -10.76
CA ALA A 250 -13.78 -10.39 -9.41
C ALA A 250 -12.38 -9.84 -9.10
N ASP A 251 -11.35 -10.57 -9.54
CA ASP A 251 -9.96 -10.16 -9.44
C ASP A 251 -9.64 -8.89 -10.23
N ALA A 252 -10.17 -8.75 -11.44
CA ALA A 252 -10.00 -7.55 -12.24
C ALA A 252 -10.72 -6.35 -11.62
N LEU A 253 -11.94 -6.54 -11.09
CA LEU A 253 -12.71 -5.50 -10.40
C LEU A 253 -11.96 -4.98 -9.18
N GLY A 254 -11.37 -5.88 -8.38
CA GLY A 254 -10.52 -5.53 -7.25
C GLY A 254 -11.21 -4.75 -6.14
N LEU A 255 -12.54 -4.82 -6.06
CA LEU A 255 -13.39 -4.26 -5.01
C LEU A 255 -13.97 -5.42 -4.20
N ASP A 256 -13.97 -5.30 -2.87
CA ASP A 256 -14.51 -6.36 -1.99
C ASP A 256 -16.03 -6.46 -2.19
N GLU A 257 -16.69 -5.31 -2.26
CA GLU A 257 -18.12 -5.20 -2.53
C GLU A 257 -18.41 -3.99 -3.42
N PRO A 258 -18.88 -4.19 -4.65
CA PRO A 258 -19.24 -3.07 -5.53
C PRO A 258 -20.41 -2.27 -4.94
N ARG A 259 -20.42 -0.96 -5.13
CA ARG A 259 -21.57 -0.12 -4.81
C ARG A 259 -22.66 -0.27 -5.88
N PRO A 260 -23.93 0.07 -5.59
CA PRO A 260 -25.03 -0.01 -6.56
C PRO A 260 -24.72 0.66 -7.92
N ALA A 261 -24.09 1.82 -7.93
CA ALA A 261 -23.69 2.49 -9.18
C ALA A 261 -22.63 1.70 -9.97
N GLU A 262 -21.70 1.06 -9.26
CA GLU A 262 -20.67 0.19 -9.86
C GLU A 262 -21.30 -1.11 -10.37
N ALA A 263 -22.23 -1.69 -9.62
CA ALA A 263 -22.97 -2.87 -10.05
C ALA A 263 -23.78 -2.61 -11.34
N ALA A 264 -24.45 -1.47 -11.44
CA ALA A 264 -25.14 -1.05 -12.64
C ALA A 264 -24.19 -0.83 -13.84
N ARG A 265 -22.98 -0.29 -13.61
CA ARG A 265 -21.94 -0.15 -14.63
C ARG A 265 -21.40 -1.52 -15.06
N LEU A 266 -21.12 -2.41 -14.10
CA LEU A 266 -20.67 -3.78 -14.38
C LEU A 266 -21.71 -4.55 -15.23
N ALA A 267 -23.01 -4.38 -14.92
CA ALA A 267 -24.09 -5.00 -15.72
C ALA A 267 -24.00 -4.61 -17.20
N ARG A 268 -23.74 -3.34 -17.52
CA ARG A 268 -23.57 -2.87 -18.90
C ARG A 268 -22.39 -3.53 -19.61
N HIS A 269 -21.25 -3.70 -18.91
CA HIS A 269 -20.07 -4.37 -19.47
C HIS A 269 -20.31 -5.87 -19.69
N LEU A 270 -20.95 -6.54 -18.74
CA LEU A 270 -21.31 -7.95 -18.84
C LEU A 270 -22.33 -8.22 -19.95
N ALA A 271 -23.36 -7.38 -20.08
CA ALA A 271 -24.33 -7.47 -21.17
C ALA A 271 -23.65 -7.28 -22.53
N ALA A 272 -22.79 -6.27 -22.68
CA ALA A 272 -22.01 -6.05 -23.91
C ALA A 272 -21.09 -7.23 -24.24
N HIS A 273 -20.52 -7.88 -23.24
CA HIS A 273 -19.71 -9.09 -23.42
C HIS A 273 -20.58 -10.28 -23.87
N ALA A 274 -21.70 -10.52 -23.21
CA ALA A 274 -22.63 -11.60 -23.57
C ALA A 274 -23.17 -11.45 -25.00
N GLU A 275 -23.43 -10.22 -25.44
CA GLU A 275 -23.82 -9.91 -26.82
C GLU A 275 -22.67 -9.97 -27.84
N GLY A 276 -21.45 -10.26 -27.44
CA GLY A 276 -20.26 -10.31 -28.32
C GLY A 276 -19.72 -8.94 -28.75
N ARG A 277 -20.25 -7.82 -28.22
CA ARG A 277 -19.78 -6.45 -28.50
C ARG A 277 -18.48 -6.11 -27.75
N LEU A 278 -18.15 -6.86 -26.68
CA LEU A 278 -16.95 -6.69 -25.88
C LEU A 278 -16.23 -8.04 -25.74
N SER A 279 -14.94 -8.07 -26.06
CA SER A 279 -14.10 -9.28 -25.88
C SER A 279 -13.89 -9.60 -24.38
N GLY A 280 -13.47 -10.84 -24.06
CA GLY A 280 -13.15 -11.22 -22.69
C GLY A 280 -12.02 -10.38 -22.10
N GLU A 281 -10.97 -10.08 -22.86
CA GLU A 281 -9.88 -9.19 -22.46
C GLU A 281 -10.37 -7.76 -22.25
N GLY A 282 -11.18 -7.24 -23.16
CA GLY A 282 -11.80 -5.92 -23.01
C GLY A 282 -12.71 -5.81 -21.78
N LEU A 283 -13.43 -6.90 -21.43
CA LEU A 283 -14.21 -6.94 -20.18
C LEU A 283 -13.30 -6.80 -18.96
N LEU A 284 -12.21 -7.58 -18.90
CA LEU A 284 -11.27 -7.51 -17.79
C LEU A 284 -10.59 -6.14 -17.70
N GLU A 285 -10.27 -5.52 -18.83
CA GLU A 285 -9.73 -4.17 -18.88
C GLU A 285 -10.73 -3.14 -18.30
N ARG A 286 -12.02 -3.22 -18.72
CA ARG A 286 -13.08 -2.38 -18.16
C ARG A 286 -13.27 -2.60 -16.65
N CYS A 287 -13.16 -3.84 -16.18
CA CYS A 287 -13.21 -4.13 -14.75
C CYS A 287 -12.01 -3.53 -14.00
N ARG A 288 -10.81 -3.58 -14.56
CA ARG A 288 -9.61 -2.96 -13.95
C ARG A 288 -9.71 -1.44 -13.81
N ALA A 289 -10.56 -0.77 -14.60
CA ALA A 289 -10.73 0.67 -14.55
C ALA A 289 -11.54 1.16 -13.32
N PHE A 290 -12.27 0.29 -12.61
CA PHE A 290 -13.15 0.71 -11.50
C PHE A 290 -12.40 1.39 -10.35
N ALA A 291 -11.29 0.83 -9.90
CA ALA A 291 -10.51 1.43 -8.82
C ALA A 291 -9.83 2.75 -9.24
N PRO A 292 -9.19 2.88 -10.41
CA PRO A 292 -8.71 4.16 -10.92
C PRO A 292 -9.81 5.22 -11.09
N ASP A 293 -10.98 4.85 -11.60
CA ASP A 293 -12.11 5.78 -11.74
C ASP A 293 -12.62 6.26 -10.38
N GLN A 294 -12.67 5.36 -9.41
CA GLN A 294 -13.02 5.74 -8.03
C GLN A 294 -11.98 6.68 -7.42
N ALA A 295 -10.69 6.42 -7.62
CA ALA A 295 -9.62 7.29 -7.12
C ALA A 295 -9.73 8.68 -7.77
N ARG A 296 -9.93 8.76 -9.09
CA ARG A 296 -10.15 10.01 -9.83
C ARG A 296 -11.33 10.79 -9.26
N ALA A 297 -12.48 10.14 -9.12
CA ALA A 297 -13.69 10.77 -8.56
C ALA A 297 -13.49 11.28 -7.13
N TRP A 298 -12.59 10.69 -6.37
CA TRP A 298 -12.27 11.15 -5.02
C TRP A 298 -11.42 12.41 -4.97
N PHE A 299 -10.57 12.64 -5.96
CA PHE A 299 -9.72 13.82 -6.06
C PHE A 299 -10.34 14.91 -6.94
N ASP A 300 -11.30 14.57 -7.81
CA ASP A 300 -12.09 15.54 -8.55
C ASP A 300 -12.85 16.47 -7.57
N GLY A 301 -12.50 17.73 -7.55
CA GLY A 301 -13.07 18.71 -6.62
C GLY A 301 -12.33 18.87 -5.28
N ALA A 302 -11.38 18.01 -4.93
CA ALA A 302 -10.44 18.26 -3.81
C ALA A 302 -9.54 19.48 -4.09
N GLY A 303 -9.30 19.79 -5.36
CA GLY A 303 -8.55 20.95 -5.82
C GLY A 303 -9.36 22.20 -6.07
N ARG A 304 -10.65 22.27 -5.65
CA ARG A 304 -11.41 23.55 -5.73
C ARG A 304 -10.68 24.62 -4.93
N PRO A 305 -10.45 25.81 -5.52
CA PRO A 305 -9.75 26.87 -4.84
C PRO A 305 -10.52 27.23 -3.57
N GLY A 306 -9.96 26.86 -2.46
CA GLY A 306 -10.45 27.19 -1.13
C GLY A 306 -9.34 27.85 -0.37
N THR A 307 -9.69 28.79 0.50
CA THR A 307 -8.76 29.34 1.49
C THR A 307 -8.79 28.50 2.75
N LEU A 308 -7.66 28.44 3.46
CA LEU A 308 -7.67 27.90 4.81
C LEU A 308 -8.42 28.88 5.75
N PRO A 309 -9.21 28.40 6.73
CA PRO A 309 -9.34 26.97 7.14
C PRO A 309 -10.43 26.17 6.38
N ALA A 310 -11.19 26.77 5.48
CA ALA A 310 -12.34 26.10 4.83
C ALA A 310 -11.93 24.87 4.01
N ALA A 311 -10.78 24.89 3.34
CA ALA A 311 -10.27 23.75 2.57
C ALA A 311 -9.73 22.60 3.44
N LEU A 312 -9.50 22.79 4.74
CA LEU A 312 -8.84 21.82 5.60
C LEU A 312 -9.55 20.46 5.71
N PRO A 313 -10.89 20.37 5.79
CA PRO A 313 -11.58 19.08 5.78
C PRO A 313 -11.34 18.26 4.51
N ALA A 314 -11.34 18.89 3.35
CA ALA A 314 -11.05 18.23 2.06
C ALA A 314 -9.60 17.74 2.00
N LEU A 315 -8.64 18.55 2.44
CA LEU A 315 -7.22 18.16 2.52
C LEU A 315 -7.00 16.99 3.48
N ARG A 316 -7.68 16.96 4.63
CA ARG A 316 -7.63 15.82 5.57
C ARG A 316 -8.16 14.54 4.95
N THR A 317 -9.26 14.62 4.22
CA THR A 317 -9.83 13.45 3.55
C THR A 317 -8.89 12.95 2.44
N ALA A 318 -8.31 13.85 1.65
CA ALA A 318 -7.32 13.49 0.63
C ALA A 318 -6.06 12.87 1.26
N ALA A 319 -5.53 13.49 2.32
CA ALA A 319 -4.39 12.98 3.06
C ALA A 319 -4.65 11.60 3.68
N LEU A 320 -5.85 11.37 4.23
CA LEU A 320 -6.25 10.07 4.77
C LEU A 320 -6.27 8.99 3.68
N ARG A 321 -6.78 9.30 2.48
CA ARG A 321 -6.78 8.36 1.34
C ARG A 321 -5.36 7.99 0.92
N ILE A 322 -4.48 8.98 0.79
CA ILE A 322 -3.07 8.77 0.38
C ILE A 322 -2.31 8.02 1.48
N ALA A 323 -2.48 8.40 2.75
CA ALA A 323 -1.84 7.72 3.86
C ALA A 323 -2.33 6.27 3.98
N LEU A 324 -3.63 6.03 3.84
CA LEU A 324 -4.18 4.68 3.82
C LEU A 324 -3.64 3.86 2.65
N ALA A 325 -3.42 4.47 1.47
CA ALA A 325 -2.81 3.77 0.34
C ALA A 325 -1.40 3.23 0.67
N VAL A 326 -0.61 3.98 1.42
CA VAL A 326 0.72 3.54 1.88
C VAL A 326 0.65 2.55 3.05
N PHE A 327 -0.34 2.73 3.94
CA PHE A 327 -0.48 1.99 5.20
C PHE A 327 -1.66 1.01 5.20
N ASP A 328 -2.11 0.54 4.05
CA ASP A 328 -3.23 -0.40 3.96
C ASP A 328 -2.94 -1.69 4.74
N GLY A 329 -3.87 -2.07 5.61
CA GLY A 329 -3.71 -3.20 6.52
C GLY A 329 -2.88 -2.93 7.79
N SER A 330 -2.35 -1.73 7.97
CA SER A 330 -1.58 -1.36 9.18
C SER A 330 -2.48 -0.96 10.35
N ALA A 331 -1.84 -0.79 11.51
CA ALA A 331 -2.50 -0.23 12.68
C ALA A 331 -3.12 1.14 12.35
N HIS A 332 -4.38 1.34 12.75
CA HIS A 332 -5.12 2.58 12.53
C HIS A 332 -4.37 3.82 13.05
N SER A 333 -3.65 3.68 14.18
CA SER A 333 -2.86 4.77 14.77
C SER A 333 -1.73 5.24 13.84
N LEU A 334 -1.03 4.33 13.18
CA LEU A 334 0.04 4.67 12.22
C LEU A 334 -0.53 5.38 11.00
N THR A 335 -1.63 4.86 10.44
CA THR A 335 -2.30 5.48 9.29
C THR A 335 -2.80 6.88 9.64
N ALA A 336 -3.40 7.06 10.81
CA ALA A 336 -3.90 8.35 11.26
C ALA A 336 -2.76 9.36 11.49
N GLU A 337 -1.65 8.95 12.11
CA GLU A 337 -0.46 9.78 12.29
C GLU A 337 0.12 10.22 10.95
N ALA A 338 0.28 9.30 10.01
CA ALA A 338 0.77 9.59 8.67
C ALA A 338 -0.16 10.54 7.90
N ALA A 339 -1.49 10.37 8.03
CA ALA A 339 -2.47 11.26 7.43
C ALA A 339 -2.42 12.68 7.98
N GLU A 340 -2.22 12.85 9.28
CA GLU A 340 -2.06 14.17 9.90
C GLU A 340 -0.77 14.87 9.45
N LEU A 341 0.33 14.13 9.29
CA LEU A 341 1.59 14.65 8.74
C LEU A 341 1.40 15.14 7.28
N LEU A 342 0.75 14.34 6.45
CA LEU A 342 0.47 14.73 5.07
C LEU A 342 -0.50 15.92 4.99
N THR A 343 -1.52 15.96 5.86
CA THR A 343 -2.43 17.10 5.96
C THR A 343 -1.67 18.39 6.21
N TRP A 344 -0.68 18.35 7.11
CA TRP A 344 0.16 19.50 7.40
C TRP A 344 0.99 19.92 6.17
N GLU A 345 1.64 19.00 5.48
CA GLU A 345 2.41 19.26 4.26
C GLU A 345 1.54 19.88 3.15
N LEU A 346 0.32 19.37 2.96
CA LEU A 346 -0.63 19.90 1.98
C LEU A 346 -1.10 21.32 2.37
N ALA A 347 -1.42 21.53 3.64
CA ALA A 347 -1.89 22.83 4.13
C ALA A 347 -0.80 23.91 4.03
N VAL A 348 0.44 23.61 4.42
CA VAL A 348 1.58 24.54 4.29
C VAL A 348 1.91 24.83 2.82
N THR A 349 1.69 23.87 1.92
CA THR A 349 1.86 24.08 0.49
C THR A 349 0.77 24.99 -0.09
N LEU A 350 -0.47 24.83 0.39
CA LEU A 350 -1.61 25.66 -0.05
C LEU A 350 -1.46 27.10 0.46
N ASP A 351 -1.11 27.29 1.72
CA ASP A 351 -0.90 28.58 2.34
C ASP A 351 0.31 28.51 3.32
N PRO A 352 1.50 28.96 2.90
CA PRO A 352 2.70 28.91 3.75
C PRO A 352 2.61 29.77 5.02
N GLN A 353 1.68 30.73 5.08
CA GLN A 353 1.49 31.58 6.26
C GLN A 353 0.53 30.96 7.28
N TYR A 354 -0.22 29.94 6.88
CA TYR A 354 -1.16 29.24 7.74
C TYR A 354 -0.53 27.96 8.28
N ALA A 355 -0.23 27.93 9.57
CA ALA A 355 0.18 26.71 10.28
C ALA A 355 -1.04 26.06 10.93
N PRO A 356 -1.66 25.05 10.32
CA PRO A 356 -2.80 24.38 10.91
C PRO A 356 -2.34 23.62 12.17
N GLY A 357 -2.93 23.96 13.32
CA GLY A 357 -2.78 23.14 14.51
C GLY A 357 -3.37 21.76 14.31
N ARG A 358 -2.82 20.76 14.98
CA ARG A 358 -3.45 19.44 15.04
C ARG A 358 -4.66 19.52 15.98
N PRO A 359 -5.90 19.23 15.50
CA PRO A 359 -7.06 19.29 16.36
C PRO A 359 -7.01 18.16 17.39
N LEU A 360 -6.96 18.52 18.65
CA LEU A 360 -7.05 17.57 19.74
C LEU A 360 -8.52 17.18 19.96
N PHE A 361 -8.79 15.89 20.18
CA PHE A 361 -10.12 15.33 20.47
C PHE A 361 -11.16 15.51 19.33
N ALA A 362 -10.74 15.86 18.11
CA ALA A 362 -11.66 16.19 17.02
C ALA A 362 -12.24 14.98 16.29
N ALA A 363 -11.54 13.84 16.28
CA ALA A 363 -11.95 12.64 15.57
C ALA A 363 -11.97 11.42 16.51
N ARG A 364 -13.01 10.59 16.36
CA ARG A 364 -13.05 9.26 16.98
C ARG A 364 -12.39 8.25 16.05
N PRO A 365 -11.75 7.19 16.58
CA PRO A 365 -11.29 6.08 15.75
C PRO A 365 -12.41 5.56 14.86
N GLY A 366 -12.15 5.44 13.56
CA GLY A 366 -13.15 5.02 12.58
C GLY A 366 -14.01 6.14 11.96
N ALA A 367 -13.93 7.37 12.47
CA ALA A 367 -14.62 8.49 11.83
C ALA A 367 -14.02 8.76 10.43
N GLY A 368 -14.88 8.92 9.42
CA GLY A 368 -14.48 9.20 8.04
C GLY A 368 -14.03 8.00 7.22
N LEU A 369 -13.92 6.79 7.80
CA LEU A 369 -13.47 5.60 7.06
C LEU A 369 -14.44 5.20 5.94
N ALA A 370 -15.75 5.35 6.16
CA ALA A 370 -16.76 5.07 5.14
C ALA A 370 -16.56 5.97 3.90
N ALA A 371 -16.22 7.26 4.11
CA ALA A 371 -15.96 8.21 3.03
C ALA A 371 -14.73 7.88 2.19
N VAL A 372 -13.77 7.18 2.77
CA VAL A 372 -12.58 6.67 2.07
C VAL A 372 -12.70 5.18 1.70
N ARG A 373 -13.89 4.58 1.87
CA ARG A 373 -14.16 3.17 1.57
C ARG A 373 -13.20 2.23 2.28
N ALA A 374 -13.05 2.45 3.58
CA ALA A 374 -12.19 1.66 4.45
C ALA A 374 -12.95 1.14 5.66
N VAL A 375 -12.42 0.09 6.26
CA VAL A 375 -12.94 -0.54 7.46
C VAL A 375 -11.85 -0.77 8.49
N CYS A 376 -12.21 -0.70 9.78
CA CYS A 376 -11.38 -1.23 10.84
C CYS A 376 -11.62 -2.72 10.99
N CYS A 377 -10.55 -3.49 11.09
CA CYS A 377 -10.57 -4.91 11.37
C CYS A 377 -9.56 -5.25 12.46
N ASP A 378 -9.72 -6.40 13.07
CA ASP A 378 -8.70 -6.93 13.96
C ASP A 378 -7.52 -7.43 13.12
N GLY A 379 -6.33 -7.05 13.52
CA GLY A 379 -5.08 -7.39 12.85
C GLY A 379 -4.01 -7.76 13.86
N VAL A 380 -2.87 -8.17 13.35
CA VAL A 380 -1.69 -8.48 14.15
C VAL A 380 -0.51 -7.75 13.55
N GLU A 381 0.23 -7.02 14.37
CA GLU A 381 1.47 -6.37 13.96
C GLU A 381 2.67 -7.11 14.53
N ASP A 382 3.66 -7.35 13.67
CA ASP A 382 4.88 -8.03 14.04
C ASP A 382 5.94 -7.01 14.46
N LEU A 383 6.39 -7.12 15.70
CA LEU A 383 7.48 -6.31 16.25
C LEU A 383 8.83 -7.04 16.22
N GLY A 384 8.91 -8.16 15.47
CA GLY A 384 10.09 -8.97 15.27
C GLY A 384 10.27 -10.09 16.29
N GLU A 385 10.23 -9.82 17.59
CA GLU A 385 10.30 -10.85 18.65
C GLU A 385 8.91 -11.23 19.17
N ALA A 386 7.89 -10.42 18.90
CA ALA A 386 6.52 -10.64 19.34
C ALA A 386 5.52 -10.11 18.31
N SER A 387 4.41 -10.80 18.18
CA SER A 387 3.24 -10.33 17.42
C SER A 387 2.21 -9.77 18.39
N VAL A 388 1.72 -8.56 18.13
CA VAL A 388 0.74 -7.87 18.99
C VAL A 388 -0.57 -7.64 18.26
N PRO A 389 -1.73 -7.81 18.92
CA PRO A 389 -3.01 -7.51 18.32
C PRO A 389 -3.16 -5.99 18.13
N VAL A 390 -3.65 -5.57 16.98
CA VAL A 390 -3.89 -4.17 16.63
C VAL A 390 -5.26 -4.00 15.97
N ARG A 391 -5.81 -2.78 16.07
CA ARG A 391 -6.91 -2.36 15.22
C ARG A 391 -6.32 -1.89 13.89
N ALA A 392 -6.36 -2.76 12.90
CA ALA A 392 -5.91 -2.45 11.55
C ALA A 392 -6.99 -1.67 10.77
N VAL A 393 -6.56 -0.89 9.79
CA VAL A 393 -7.45 -0.22 8.84
C VAL A 393 -7.07 -0.64 7.42
N ARG A 394 -8.07 -0.97 6.59
CA ARG A 394 -7.85 -1.38 5.21
C ARG A 394 -8.93 -0.83 4.28
N PHE A 395 -8.57 -0.67 3.02
CA PHE A 395 -9.54 -0.42 1.96
C PHE A 395 -10.48 -1.61 1.75
N GLN A 396 -11.72 -1.33 1.34
CA GLN A 396 -12.68 -2.34 0.86
C GLN A 396 -12.44 -2.60 -0.63
N GLY A 397 -11.23 -2.99 -0.97
CA GLY A 397 -10.80 -3.31 -2.34
C GLY A 397 -9.30 -3.27 -2.51
N ARG A 398 -8.73 -4.39 -2.91
CA ARG A 398 -7.28 -4.61 -3.01
C ARG A 398 -6.55 -3.74 -4.04
N ARG A 399 -7.28 -3.16 -5.04
CA ARG A 399 -6.71 -2.27 -6.07
C ARG A 399 -6.79 -0.80 -5.71
N LEU A 400 -7.53 -0.44 -4.65
CA LEU A 400 -7.75 0.96 -4.28
C LEU A 400 -6.46 1.64 -3.81
N ALA A 401 -5.59 0.95 -3.07
CA ALA A 401 -4.34 1.51 -2.57
C ALA A 401 -3.45 2.01 -3.72
N SER A 402 -3.15 1.14 -4.69
CA SER A 402 -2.35 1.51 -5.88
C SER A 402 -3.04 2.61 -6.70
N ALA A 403 -4.36 2.50 -6.91
CA ALA A 403 -5.11 3.47 -7.69
C ALA A 403 -5.08 4.87 -7.05
N VAL A 404 -5.26 4.97 -5.74
CA VAL A 404 -5.21 6.25 -5.00
C VAL A 404 -3.81 6.87 -5.07
N LEU A 405 -2.78 6.07 -4.82
CA LEU A 405 -1.40 6.56 -4.81
C LEU A 405 -0.99 7.07 -6.20
N CYS A 406 -1.33 6.32 -7.26
CA CYS A 406 -1.02 6.68 -8.63
C CYS A 406 -1.82 7.88 -9.11
N GLU A 407 -3.12 7.97 -8.81
CA GLU A 407 -3.93 9.13 -9.19
C GLU A 407 -3.43 10.41 -8.50
N ALA A 408 -3.10 10.35 -7.20
CA ALA A 408 -2.53 11.49 -6.49
C ALA A 408 -1.22 11.97 -7.13
N TRP A 409 -0.38 11.06 -7.60
CA TRP A 409 0.92 11.36 -8.19
C TRP A 409 0.83 11.82 -9.64
N ASP A 410 0.09 11.10 -10.48
CA ASP A 410 0.02 11.35 -11.93
C ASP A 410 -1.00 12.41 -12.29
N GLY A 411 -2.13 12.46 -11.55
CA GLY A 411 -3.24 13.37 -11.82
C GLY A 411 -3.02 14.80 -11.29
N HIS A 412 -2.15 14.98 -10.26
CA HIS A 412 -2.07 16.23 -9.52
C HIS A 412 -0.63 16.71 -9.27
N HIS A 413 -0.04 17.44 -10.22
CA HIS A 413 1.36 17.88 -10.15
C HIS A 413 1.72 18.64 -8.85
N ASN A 414 0.81 19.47 -8.35
CA ASN A 414 1.06 20.27 -7.15
C ASN A 414 1.11 19.46 -5.85
N VAL A 415 0.64 18.21 -5.86
CA VAL A 415 0.65 17.31 -4.71
C VAL A 415 1.96 16.52 -4.63
N ARG A 416 2.71 16.39 -5.71
CA ARG A 416 3.98 15.63 -5.78
C ARG A 416 5.01 16.12 -4.78
N GLY A 417 5.24 17.44 -4.70
CA GLY A 417 6.19 18.03 -3.77
C GLY A 417 5.89 17.74 -2.30
N PRO A 418 4.67 18.04 -1.80
CA PRO A 418 4.24 17.65 -0.46
C PRO A 418 4.34 16.14 -0.19
N MET A 419 3.93 15.29 -1.14
CA MET A 419 4.06 13.84 -1.00
C MET A 419 5.52 13.40 -0.89
N ALA A 420 6.41 13.98 -1.69
CA ALA A 420 7.84 13.66 -1.64
C ALA A 420 8.45 14.02 -0.27
N ARG A 421 8.15 15.21 0.27
CA ARG A 421 8.62 15.61 1.60
C ARG A 421 8.06 14.71 2.70
N TRP A 422 6.78 14.39 2.63
CA TRP A 422 6.10 13.50 3.56
C TRP A 422 6.69 12.08 3.54
N LEU A 423 6.89 11.47 2.36
CA LEU A 423 7.50 10.15 2.24
C LEU A 423 8.94 10.13 2.77
N ARG A 424 9.74 11.18 2.49
CA ARG A 424 11.09 11.28 3.05
C ARG A 424 11.08 11.36 4.58
N ALA A 425 10.15 12.11 5.16
CA ALA A 425 10.01 12.19 6.62
C ALA A 425 9.63 10.82 7.22
N LEU A 426 8.74 10.07 6.56
CA LEU A 426 8.37 8.71 6.98
C LEU A 426 9.53 7.71 6.79
N CYS A 427 10.37 7.89 5.78
CA CYS A 427 11.58 7.06 5.57
C CYS A 427 12.66 7.29 6.65
N ASP A 428 12.56 8.33 7.47
CA ASP A 428 13.44 8.58 8.62
C ASP A 428 12.85 8.09 9.96
N ASP A 429 11.65 7.50 9.94
CA ASP A 429 11.03 6.94 11.15
C ASP A 429 11.78 5.67 11.59
N PRO A 430 12.13 5.52 12.88
CA PRO A 430 12.86 4.35 13.36
C PRO A 430 12.01 3.07 13.34
N ARG A 431 10.70 3.17 13.21
CA ARG A 431 9.78 2.03 13.19
C ARG A 431 9.76 1.35 11.80
N PRO A 432 10.14 0.07 11.69
CA PRO A 432 10.12 -0.65 10.40
C PRO A 432 8.74 -0.64 9.72
N GLN A 433 7.68 -0.69 10.51
CA GLN A 433 6.29 -0.63 10.03
C GLN A 433 5.98 0.67 9.30
N VAL A 434 6.74 1.74 9.55
CA VAL A 434 6.57 3.04 8.92
C VAL A 434 7.49 3.19 7.72
N TRP A 435 8.82 3.16 7.94
CA TRP A 435 9.77 3.49 6.88
C TRP A 435 9.79 2.47 5.73
N VAL A 436 9.56 1.18 6.00
CA VAL A 436 9.51 0.16 4.93
C VAL A 436 8.35 0.42 3.98
N ARG A 437 7.16 0.72 4.51
CA ARG A 437 5.97 1.02 3.68
C ARG A 437 6.18 2.30 2.88
N ALA A 438 6.75 3.33 3.50
CA ALA A 438 7.10 4.57 2.82
C ALA A 438 8.14 4.34 1.70
N ALA A 439 9.16 3.51 1.93
CA ALA A 439 10.17 3.17 0.93
C ALA A 439 9.58 2.39 -0.25
N VAL A 440 8.69 1.41 0.00
CA VAL A 440 7.98 0.69 -1.06
C VAL A 440 7.13 1.65 -1.90
N ALA A 441 6.37 2.53 -1.24
CA ALA A 441 5.57 3.54 -1.94
C ALA A 441 6.46 4.50 -2.77
N ALA A 442 7.57 4.96 -2.21
CA ALA A 442 8.54 5.80 -2.93
C ALA A 442 9.11 5.10 -4.17
N GLY A 443 9.40 3.80 -4.08
CA GLY A 443 9.85 2.99 -5.22
C GLY A 443 8.80 2.85 -6.32
N VAL A 444 7.55 2.60 -5.94
CA VAL A 444 6.41 2.54 -6.89
C VAL A 444 6.24 3.88 -7.61
N LEU A 445 6.30 5.00 -6.88
CA LEU A 445 6.17 6.33 -7.48
C LEU A 445 7.37 6.71 -8.36
N CYS A 446 8.58 6.32 -7.95
CA CYS A 446 9.79 6.49 -8.74
C CYS A 446 9.73 5.72 -10.07
N ALA A 447 9.16 4.50 -10.08
CA ALA A 447 8.96 3.74 -11.31
C ALA A 447 7.99 4.43 -12.29
N ARG A 448 7.02 5.23 -11.78
CA ARG A 448 6.05 5.98 -12.58
C ARG A 448 6.65 7.21 -13.27
N ASP A 449 7.50 7.94 -12.56
CA ASP A 449 8.22 9.11 -13.07
C ASP A 449 9.65 9.07 -12.49
N TYR A 450 10.52 8.33 -13.19
CA TYR A 450 11.85 8.03 -12.67
C TYR A 450 12.68 9.28 -12.40
N LEU A 451 12.67 10.25 -13.31
CA LEU A 451 13.50 11.45 -13.16
C LEU A 451 13.08 12.28 -11.94
N TYR A 452 11.80 12.57 -11.82
CA TYR A 452 11.28 13.34 -10.70
C TYR A 452 11.40 12.56 -9.38
N GLY A 453 11.00 11.29 -9.37
CA GLY A 453 11.09 10.43 -8.20
C GLY A 453 12.53 10.22 -7.73
N PHE A 454 13.47 10.07 -8.65
CA PHE A 454 14.89 9.98 -8.30
C PHE A 454 15.40 11.26 -7.64
N VAL A 455 15.18 12.42 -8.25
CA VAL A 455 15.72 13.69 -7.75
C VAL A 455 15.08 14.12 -6.44
N GLU A 456 13.75 13.98 -6.35
CA GLU A 456 12.98 14.50 -5.21
C GLU A 456 12.81 13.50 -4.05
N LEU A 457 12.85 12.20 -4.33
CA LEU A 457 12.69 11.16 -3.30
C LEU A 457 14.00 10.44 -3.01
N LEU A 458 14.62 9.79 -4.00
CA LEU A 458 15.64 8.80 -3.74
C LEU A 458 17.02 9.39 -3.48
N LEU A 459 17.44 10.37 -4.24
CA LEU A 459 18.77 10.99 -4.11
C LEU A 459 18.97 11.65 -2.73
N PRO A 460 18.00 12.42 -2.17
CA PRO A 460 18.12 12.93 -0.81
C PRO A 460 18.23 11.86 0.25
N LEU A 461 17.49 10.73 0.12
CA LEU A 461 17.57 9.61 1.05
C LEU A 461 18.90 8.88 0.94
N ALA A 462 19.41 8.66 -0.28
CA ALA A 462 20.67 7.96 -0.51
C ALA A 462 21.87 8.73 0.05
N ARG A 463 21.83 10.06 0.05
CA ARG A 463 22.89 10.95 0.55
C ARG A 463 22.72 11.34 2.02
N ALA A 464 21.67 10.84 2.68
CA ALA A 464 21.41 11.19 4.07
C ALA A 464 22.44 10.58 5.03
N ASP A 465 22.64 11.25 6.17
CA ASP A 465 23.49 10.74 7.26
C ASP A 465 22.83 9.55 7.99
N SER A 466 21.51 9.50 8.00
CA SER A 466 20.72 8.44 8.63
C SER A 466 20.86 7.10 7.90
N PRO A 467 21.33 6.03 8.56
CA PRO A 467 21.37 4.69 7.95
C PRO A 467 19.97 4.18 7.56
N VAL A 468 18.92 4.58 8.30
CA VAL A 468 17.53 4.21 8.01
C VAL A 468 17.11 4.79 6.65
N GLN A 469 17.42 6.07 6.41
CA GLN A 469 17.12 6.73 5.12
C GLN A 469 17.87 6.09 3.96
N ARG A 470 19.17 5.74 4.12
CA ARG A 470 19.92 5.04 3.06
C ARG A 470 19.36 3.65 2.77
N MET A 471 18.94 2.94 3.83
CA MET A 471 18.24 1.67 3.66
C MET A 471 16.88 1.84 2.97
N ALA A 472 16.14 2.89 3.29
CA ALA A 472 14.89 3.21 2.60
C ALA A 472 15.13 3.53 1.11
N ALA A 473 16.19 4.28 0.78
CA ALA A 473 16.58 4.53 -0.60
C ALA A 473 16.91 3.24 -1.35
N ALA A 474 17.69 2.34 -0.74
CA ALA A 474 18.03 1.04 -1.32
C ALA A 474 16.78 0.17 -1.55
N THR A 475 15.84 0.18 -0.61
CA THR A 475 14.55 -0.51 -0.72
C THR A 475 13.71 0.04 -1.87
N ALA A 476 13.61 1.37 -1.95
CA ALA A 476 12.85 2.05 -3.00
C ALA A 476 13.47 1.83 -4.39
N LEU A 477 14.80 1.84 -4.51
CA LEU A 477 15.50 1.50 -5.76
C LEU A 477 15.24 0.06 -6.20
N ALA A 478 15.30 -0.89 -5.26
CA ALA A 478 14.99 -2.28 -5.54
C ALA A 478 13.53 -2.46 -5.96
N GLU A 479 12.60 -1.71 -5.35
CA GLU A 479 11.18 -1.75 -5.73
C GLU A 479 10.94 -1.12 -7.10
N ALA A 480 11.60 0.02 -7.41
CA ALA A 480 11.53 0.64 -8.74
C ALA A 480 12.10 -0.27 -9.84
N ALA A 481 13.16 -1.03 -9.54
CA ALA A 481 13.77 -1.99 -10.47
C ALA A 481 12.88 -3.22 -10.79
N ARG A 482 11.73 -3.38 -10.13
CA ARG A 482 10.71 -4.38 -10.51
C ARG A 482 10.03 -4.04 -11.83
N ASP A 483 10.04 -2.77 -12.21
CA ASP A 483 9.62 -2.34 -13.54
C ASP A 483 10.75 -2.57 -14.54
N ASP A 484 10.50 -3.40 -15.56
CA ASP A 484 11.51 -3.77 -16.56
C ASP A 484 12.02 -2.57 -17.36
N GLY A 485 11.19 -1.53 -17.55
CA GLY A 485 11.56 -0.30 -18.25
C GLY A 485 12.49 0.60 -17.43
N VAL A 486 12.38 0.56 -16.09
CA VAL A 486 13.17 1.39 -15.16
C VAL A 486 14.43 0.68 -14.69
N ARG A 487 14.44 -0.65 -14.63
CA ARG A 487 15.58 -1.46 -14.14
C ARG A 487 16.94 -1.07 -14.76
N PRO A 488 17.07 -0.86 -16.08
CA PRO A 488 18.38 -0.47 -16.68
C PRO A 488 18.90 0.88 -16.16
N ALA A 489 17.98 1.82 -15.85
CA ALA A 489 18.36 3.12 -15.30
C ALA A 489 18.85 3.00 -13.85
N VAL A 490 18.18 2.17 -13.04
CA VAL A 490 18.61 1.84 -11.66
C VAL A 490 19.96 1.14 -11.66
N ASP A 491 20.17 0.15 -12.52
CA ASP A 491 21.44 -0.57 -12.65
C ASP A 491 22.59 0.37 -13.06
N GLY A 492 22.35 1.24 -14.04
CA GLY A 492 23.33 2.26 -14.45
C GLY A 492 23.67 3.25 -13.32
N LEU A 493 22.66 3.67 -12.55
CA LEU A 493 22.84 4.54 -11.38
C LEU A 493 23.72 3.88 -10.32
N LEU A 494 23.39 2.65 -9.92
CA LEU A 494 24.10 1.93 -8.86
C LEU A 494 25.55 1.64 -9.25
N ARG A 495 25.83 1.32 -10.52
CA ARG A 495 27.20 1.24 -11.02
C ARG A 495 27.94 2.57 -10.95
N GLY A 496 27.27 3.66 -11.27
CA GLY A 496 27.84 5.01 -11.11
C GLY A 496 28.21 5.31 -9.67
N TRP A 497 27.32 4.99 -8.73
CA TRP A 497 27.58 5.17 -7.30
C TRP A 497 28.68 4.25 -6.77
N ALA A 498 28.71 3.00 -7.22
CA ALA A 498 29.76 2.06 -6.83
C ALA A 498 31.18 2.53 -7.24
N LEU A 499 31.30 3.32 -8.30
CA LEU A 499 32.56 3.86 -8.81
C LEU A 499 32.83 5.28 -8.32
N GLY A 500 31.84 5.96 -7.72
CA GLY A 500 31.92 7.33 -7.24
C GLY A 500 32.71 7.46 -5.93
N ASP A 501 33.00 8.71 -5.55
CA ASP A 501 33.76 9.03 -4.33
C ASP A 501 32.88 9.21 -3.08
N ASP A 502 31.54 9.34 -3.24
CA ASP A 502 30.62 9.52 -2.12
C ASP A 502 30.38 8.18 -1.41
N GLU A 503 30.79 8.10 -0.15
CA GLU A 503 30.66 6.90 0.69
C GLU A 503 29.21 6.48 0.91
N ARG A 504 28.30 7.45 1.09
CA ARG A 504 26.87 7.21 1.34
C ARG A 504 26.19 6.60 0.10
N GLU A 505 26.55 7.11 -1.09
CA GLU A 505 26.06 6.55 -2.34
C GLU A 505 26.58 5.12 -2.55
N ARG A 506 27.87 4.85 -2.25
CA ARG A 506 28.45 3.49 -2.30
C ARG A 506 27.75 2.54 -1.34
N GLU A 507 27.50 2.99 -0.09
CA GLU A 507 26.76 2.19 0.88
C GLU A 507 25.33 1.89 0.41
N THR A 508 24.63 2.89 -0.13
CA THR A 508 23.27 2.73 -0.68
C THR A 508 23.27 1.75 -1.86
N ALA A 509 24.28 1.83 -2.74
CA ALA A 509 24.43 0.87 -3.84
C ALA A 509 24.66 -0.56 -3.33
N ALA A 510 25.53 -0.73 -2.34
CA ALA A 510 25.76 -2.03 -1.72
C ALA A 510 24.47 -2.62 -1.12
N LEU A 511 23.69 -1.79 -0.40
CA LEU A 511 22.40 -2.20 0.17
C LEU A 511 21.38 -2.59 -0.91
N ALA A 512 21.32 -1.83 -2.00
CA ALA A 512 20.38 -2.09 -3.10
C ALA A 512 20.72 -3.41 -3.82
N HIS A 513 22.01 -3.69 -4.07
CA HIS A 513 22.44 -4.97 -4.64
C HIS A 513 22.08 -6.17 -3.76
N GLY A 514 21.97 -6.00 -2.44
CA GLY A 514 21.50 -7.04 -1.51
C GLY A 514 20.07 -7.53 -1.77
N TYR A 515 19.26 -6.86 -2.60
CA TYR A 515 17.94 -7.34 -3.02
C TYR A 515 17.98 -8.28 -4.26
N GLY A 516 19.09 -8.33 -4.99
CA GLY A 516 19.26 -9.20 -6.16
C GLY A 516 18.51 -8.78 -7.42
N LEU A 517 17.68 -7.73 -7.34
CA LEU A 517 16.83 -7.26 -8.45
C LEU A 517 17.47 -6.10 -9.24
N ALA A 518 18.24 -5.26 -8.56
CA ALA A 518 18.74 -4.01 -9.12
C ALA A 518 19.70 -4.22 -10.31
N ALA A 519 20.50 -5.30 -10.30
CA ALA A 519 21.42 -5.66 -11.38
C ALA A 519 20.84 -6.71 -12.36
N GLY A 520 19.56 -7.04 -12.26
CA GLY A 520 18.89 -8.00 -13.13
C GLY A 520 19.11 -9.48 -12.80
N SER A 521 20.12 -9.81 -11.99
CA SER A 521 20.37 -11.18 -11.49
C SER A 521 21.15 -11.17 -10.18
N VAL A 522 21.02 -12.25 -9.40
CA VAL A 522 21.78 -12.47 -8.18
C VAL A 522 23.27 -12.51 -8.47
N GLN A 523 23.68 -13.18 -9.55
CA GLN A 523 25.08 -13.27 -9.95
C GLN A 523 25.69 -11.88 -10.27
N ALA A 524 24.99 -11.05 -11.01
CA ALA A 524 25.46 -9.69 -11.32
C ALA A 524 25.56 -8.83 -10.05
N SER A 525 24.59 -8.96 -9.12
CA SER A 525 24.62 -8.27 -7.83
C SER A 525 25.82 -8.71 -6.97
N LEU A 526 26.16 -10.01 -6.95
CA LEU A 526 27.33 -10.54 -6.26
C LEU A 526 28.64 -9.98 -6.84
N GLU A 527 28.74 -9.86 -8.15
CA GLU A 527 29.92 -9.29 -8.82
C GLU A 527 30.11 -7.81 -8.46
N GLU A 528 29.03 -7.02 -8.41
CA GLU A 528 29.09 -5.62 -7.98
C GLU A 528 29.48 -5.49 -6.49
N LEU A 529 28.92 -6.33 -5.61
CA LEU A 529 29.30 -6.38 -4.20
C LEU A 529 30.78 -6.77 -4.02
N ALA A 530 31.29 -7.70 -4.83
CA ALA A 530 32.70 -8.05 -4.80
C ALA A 530 33.63 -6.91 -5.28
N ARG A 531 33.15 -5.99 -6.14
CA ARG A 531 33.87 -4.77 -6.50
C ARG A 531 33.82 -3.73 -5.38
N LEU A 532 32.65 -3.53 -4.79
CA LEU A 532 32.46 -2.59 -3.67
C LEU A 532 33.32 -2.96 -2.44
N ALA A 533 33.60 -4.27 -2.23
CA ALA A 533 34.44 -4.74 -1.12
C ALA A 533 35.87 -4.19 -1.11
N TYR A 534 36.33 -3.55 -2.17
CA TYR A 534 37.63 -2.85 -2.20
C TYR A 534 37.58 -1.48 -1.52
N ALA A 535 36.42 -0.88 -1.41
CA ALA A 535 36.23 0.46 -0.83
C ALA A 535 35.46 0.44 0.51
N ASP A 536 34.95 -0.72 0.93
CA ASP A 536 34.16 -0.92 2.14
C ASP A 536 34.98 -1.73 3.18
N ASP A 537 34.73 -1.47 4.46
CA ASP A 537 35.28 -2.25 5.58
C ASP A 537 34.67 -3.68 5.70
N GLY A 538 33.82 -4.05 4.76
CA GLY A 538 33.07 -5.30 4.72
C GLY A 538 31.79 -5.31 5.53
N ARG A 539 31.43 -4.20 6.20
CA ARG A 539 30.24 -4.13 7.05
C ARG A 539 28.95 -4.20 6.22
N ILE A 540 28.83 -3.36 5.22
CA ILE A 540 27.61 -3.26 4.39
C ILE A 540 27.61 -4.33 3.30
N THR A 541 28.73 -4.53 2.63
CA THR A 541 28.83 -5.54 1.55
C THR A 541 28.59 -6.96 2.06
N SER A 542 29.17 -7.36 3.21
CA SER A 542 28.91 -8.69 3.78
C SER A 542 27.46 -8.87 4.22
N TYR A 543 26.80 -7.82 4.72
CA TYR A 543 25.38 -7.87 5.03
C TYR A 543 24.53 -8.07 3.76
N SER A 544 24.87 -7.39 2.68
CA SER A 544 24.14 -7.49 1.41
C SER A 544 24.36 -8.87 0.76
N VAL A 545 25.56 -9.44 0.81
CA VAL A 545 25.79 -10.83 0.38
C VAL A 545 25.02 -11.82 1.25
N LEU A 546 24.95 -11.58 2.57
CA LEU A 546 24.17 -12.39 3.49
C LEU A 546 22.67 -12.39 3.14
N ARG A 547 22.13 -11.25 2.70
CA ARG A 547 20.75 -11.15 2.20
C ARG A 547 20.53 -11.96 0.93
N LEU A 548 21.47 -11.92 -0.02
CA LEU A 548 21.41 -12.76 -1.22
C LEU A 548 21.50 -14.24 -0.89
N LEU A 549 22.34 -14.63 0.09
CA LEU A 549 22.41 -15.98 0.60
C LEU A 549 21.09 -16.45 1.25
N ALA A 550 20.35 -15.54 1.87
CA ALA A 550 19.03 -15.80 2.41
C ALA A 550 17.90 -15.73 1.35
N GLY A 551 18.22 -15.35 0.12
CA GLY A 551 17.28 -15.14 -0.98
C GLY A 551 16.82 -16.44 -1.67
N THR A 552 16.30 -16.26 -2.89
CA THR A 552 15.76 -17.35 -3.72
C THR A 552 16.83 -18.24 -4.35
N GLU A 553 18.04 -17.72 -4.54
CA GLU A 553 19.16 -18.40 -5.20
C GLU A 553 20.40 -18.52 -4.29
N PRO A 554 20.31 -19.19 -3.11
CA PRO A 554 21.44 -19.30 -2.17
C PRO A 554 22.62 -20.08 -2.75
N GLU A 555 22.37 -21.00 -3.69
CA GLU A 555 23.42 -21.78 -4.36
C GLU A 555 24.37 -20.86 -5.14
N ALA A 556 23.84 -19.84 -5.82
CA ALA A 556 24.66 -18.84 -6.52
C ALA A 556 25.54 -18.06 -5.54
N ALA A 557 24.97 -17.65 -4.39
CA ALA A 557 25.72 -16.95 -3.34
C ALA A 557 26.78 -17.84 -2.70
N LEU A 558 26.48 -19.12 -2.39
CA LEU A 558 27.44 -20.07 -1.84
C LEU A 558 28.57 -20.34 -2.83
N ALA A 559 28.26 -20.54 -4.10
CA ALA A 559 29.27 -20.76 -5.15
C ALA A 559 30.21 -19.54 -5.29
N ALA A 560 29.65 -18.32 -5.24
CA ALA A 560 30.44 -17.09 -5.26
C ALA A 560 31.36 -16.98 -4.02
N LEU A 561 30.85 -17.25 -2.83
CA LEU A 561 31.61 -17.23 -1.57
C LEU A 561 32.74 -18.23 -1.61
N THR A 562 32.50 -19.47 -2.05
CA THR A 562 33.54 -20.50 -2.21
C THR A 562 34.58 -20.06 -3.24
N HIS A 563 34.16 -19.51 -4.38
CA HIS A 563 35.10 -19.01 -5.39
C HIS A 563 35.96 -17.84 -4.82
N TRP A 564 35.41 -16.93 -4.06
CA TRP A 564 36.13 -15.80 -3.46
C TRP A 564 37.13 -16.25 -2.37
N LEU A 565 36.92 -17.36 -1.68
CA LEU A 565 37.89 -17.92 -0.74
C LEU A 565 39.22 -18.26 -1.42
N HIS A 566 39.15 -18.73 -2.66
CA HIS A 566 40.34 -19.13 -3.44
C HIS A 566 40.90 -17.97 -4.29
N ASP A 567 40.26 -16.80 -4.28
CA ASP A 567 40.75 -15.61 -4.97
C ASP A 567 42.06 -15.11 -4.30
N THR A 568 43.04 -14.75 -5.10
CA THR A 568 44.27 -14.13 -4.61
C THR A 568 44.06 -12.73 -4.03
N ARG A 569 42.94 -12.10 -4.37
CA ARG A 569 42.58 -10.75 -3.97
C ARG A 569 42.01 -10.73 -2.57
N ARG A 570 42.74 -10.11 -1.64
CA ARG A 570 42.41 -10.04 -0.22
C ARG A 570 40.99 -9.54 0.10
N PRO A 571 40.46 -8.43 -0.51
CA PRO A 571 39.14 -7.94 -0.17
C PRO A 571 37.99 -8.93 -0.42
N ARG A 572 38.07 -9.71 -1.50
CA ARG A 572 37.07 -10.74 -1.82
C ARG A 572 37.08 -11.89 -0.81
N ARG A 573 38.29 -12.32 -0.43
CA ARG A 573 38.46 -13.37 0.59
C ARG A 573 37.92 -12.89 1.96
N ASP A 574 38.28 -11.67 2.36
CA ASP A 574 37.76 -11.06 3.59
C ASP A 574 36.24 -10.96 3.56
N LEU A 575 35.63 -10.55 2.42
CA LEU A 575 34.18 -10.52 2.24
C LEU A 575 33.53 -11.90 2.42
N ALA A 576 34.07 -12.95 1.84
CA ALA A 576 33.58 -14.32 1.99
C ALA A 576 33.62 -14.78 3.46
N LEU A 577 34.74 -14.53 4.14
CA LEU A 577 34.92 -14.89 5.55
C LEU A 577 33.97 -14.10 6.46
N LEU A 578 33.85 -12.79 6.27
CA LEU A 578 32.90 -11.98 7.03
C LEU A 578 31.46 -12.42 6.82
N THR A 579 31.06 -12.74 5.59
CA THR A 579 29.72 -13.21 5.27
C THR A 579 29.38 -14.52 5.99
N VAL A 580 30.27 -15.52 5.93
CA VAL A 580 29.98 -16.80 6.60
C VAL A 580 29.96 -16.68 8.12
N LEU A 581 30.84 -15.85 8.71
CA LEU A 581 30.85 -15.61 10.15
C LEU A 581 29.56 -14.85 10.60
N ARG A 582 29.05 -13.95 9.75
CA ARG A 582 27.76 -13.32 9.99
C ARG A 582 26.60 -14.30 9.83
N ALA A 583 26.67 -15.25 8.91
CA ALA A 583 25.61 -16.26 8.74
C ALA A 583 25.37 -17.08 10.01
N VAL A 584 26.40 -17.36 10.80
CA VAL A 584 26.29 -18.08 12.07
C VAL A 584 25.88 -17.19 13.26
N THR A 585 25.93 -15.87 13.11
CA THR A 585 25.62 -14.93 14.18
C THR A 585 24.31 -14.14 13.99
N THR A 586 23.93 -13.88 12.74
CA THR A 586 22.76 -13.06 12.39
C THR A 586 21.51 -13.92 12.31
N ARG A 587 20.44 -13.50 13.00
CA ARG A 587 19.13 -14.15 12.90
C ARG A 587 18.53 -13.92 11.52
N THR A 588 17.80 -14.92 11.03
CA THR A 588 17.11 -14.85 9.75
C THR A 588 16.10 -13.69 9.69
N SER A 589 15.41 -13.42 10.80
CA SER A 589 14.46 -12.29 10.90
C SER A 589 15.09 -10.91 10.76
N HIS A 590 16.42 -10.79 10.95
CA HIS A 590 17.12 -9.51 10.79
C HIS A 590 17.53 -9.22 9.34
N LEU A 591 17.28 -10.17 8.44
CA LEU A 591 17.56 -10.02 7.02
C LEU A 591 16.27 -9.72 6.28
N TRP A 592 15.90 -8.44 6.19
CA TRP A 592 14.69 -8.03 5.47
C TRP A 592 14.86 -8.12 3.96
N GLY A 593 13.78 -8.47 3.27
CA GLY A 593 13.77 -8.93 1.89
C GLY A 593 13.54 -10.43 1.76
N LEU A 594 13.59 -11.20 2.86
CA LEU A 594 13.30 -12.64 2.92
C LEU A 594 11.82 -13.01 2.67
N CYS A 595 10.95 -12.03 2.56
CA CYS A 595 9.53 -12.26 2.30
C CYS A 595 9.22 -13.09 1.04
N GLU A 596 10.22 -13.33 0.21
CA GLU A 596 10.10 -14.15 -1.01
C GLU A 596 10.57 -15.60 -0.81
N VAL A 597 11.02 -15.97 0.38
CA VAL A 597 11.55 -17.32 0.71
C VAL A 597 10.74 -17.95 1.85
N PRO A 598 9.54 -18.49 1.55
CA PRO A 598 8.65 -19.08 2.56
C PRO A 598 9.29 -20.22 3.36
N GLU A 599 10.25 -20.92 2.77
CA GLU A 599 10.97 -22.05 3.39
C GLU A 599 11.79 -21.62 4.62
N LEU A 600 12.24 -20.37 4.68
CA LEU A 600 13.00 -19.83 5.81
C LEU A 600 12.11 -19.19 6.90
N GLU A 601 10.85 -18.95 6.61
CA GLU A 601 9.90 -18.33 7.54
C GLU A 601 9.76 -19.10 8.88
N PRO A 602 9.70 -20.45 8.90
CA PRO A 602 9.66 -21.23 10.14
C PRO A 602 10.91 -21.08 11.02
N TYR A 603 12.00 -20.57 10.45
CA TYR A 603 13.32 -20.43 11.08
C TYR A 603 13.70 -18.96 11.33
N ALA A 604 12.75 -18.05 11.34
CA ALA A 604 12.98 -16.60 11.49
C ALA A 604 13.83 -16.23 12.72
N ALA A 605 13.63 -16.91 13.85
CA ALA A 605 14.40 -16.70 15.08
C ALA A 605 15.78 -17.34 15.09
N TRP A 606 16.10 -18.19 14.09
CA TRP A 606 17.36 -18.94 14.03
C TRP A 606 18.47 -18.15 13.32
N PRO A 607 19.76 -18.41 13.62
CA PRO A 607 20.85 -17.93 12.79
C PRO A 607 20.69 -18.44 11.34
N LEU A 608 21.02 -17.60 10.35
CA LEU A 608 20.82 -17.94 8.94
C LEU A 608 21.49 -19.27 8.55
N ALA A 609 22.71 -19.52 9.04
CA ALA A 609 23.39 -20.78 8.75
C ALA A 609 22.60 -22.01 9.24
N THR A 610 22.02 -21.95 10.45
CA THR A 610 21.16 -23.03 10.96
C THR A 610 19.89 -23.17 10.15
N ALA A 611 19.26 -22.03 9.79
CA ALA A 611 18.05 -22.01 8.97
C ALA A 611 18.28 -22.63 7.58
N LEU A 612 19.41 -22.31 6.94
CA LEU A 612 19.79 -22.90 5.65
C LEU A 612 20.08 -24.40 5.75
N LEU A 613 20.79 -24.84 6.80
CA LEU A 613 21.05 -26.27 7.03
C LEU A 613 19.76 -27.06 7.24
N ALA A 614 18.76 -26.46 7.90
CA ALA A 614 17.47 -27.09 8.13
C ALA A 614 16.59 -27.11 6.89
N ALA A 615 16.46 -25.97 6.20
CA ALA A 615 15.59 -25.82 5.03
C ALA A 615 16.20 -26.43 3.77
N ARG A 616 17.54 -26.36 3.63
CA ARG A 616 18.28 -26.74 2.42
C ARG A 616 19.55 -27.54 2.79
N PRO A 617 19.42 -28.82 3.18
CA PRO A 617 20.58 -29.65 3.64
C PRO A 617 21.71 -29.77 2.62
N GLY A 618 21.41 -29.54 1.32
CA GLY A 618 22.43 -29.53 0.24
C GLY A 618 23.48 -28.42 0.37
N SER A 619 23.21 -27.36 1.17
CA SER A 619 24.17 -26.26 1.44
C SER A 619 25.28 -26.65 2.44
N ALA A 620 25.15 -27.77 3.15
CA ALA A 620 26.07 -28.18 4.22
C ALA A 620 27.54 -28.35 3.80
N PRO A 621 27.87 -28.94 2.64
CA PRO A 621 29.28 -29.09 2.24
C PRO A 621 29.99 -27.74 2.04
N GLN A 622 29.34 -26.81 1.34
CA GLN A 622 29.91 -25.48 1.06
C GLN A 622 30.00 -24.63 2.34
N LEU A 623 29.04 -24.68 3.22
CA LEU A 623 29.11 -24.02 4.52
C LEU A 623 30.21 -24.61 5.40
N ALA A 624 30.43 -25.91 5.36
CA ALA A 624 31.52 -26.58 6.09
C ALA A 624 32.89 -26.14 5.57
N GLU A 625 33.05 -26.04 4.26
CA GLU A 625 34.28 -25.56 3.62
C GLU A 625 34.58 -24.10 4.01
N LEU A 626 33.57 -23.21 3.87
CA LEU A 626 33.69 -21.81 4.23
C LEU A 626 34.10 -21.63 5.71
N LEU A 627 33.46 -22.35 6.62
CA LEU A 627 33.77 -22.29 8.05
C LEU A 627 35.13 -22.88 8.40
N ARG A 628 35.57 -23.96 7.74
CA ARG A 628 36.90 -24.51 7.93
C ARG A 628 38.00 -23.53 7.56
N VAL A 629 37.89 -22.89 6.40
CA VAL A 629 38.84 -21.85 6.00
C VAL A 629 38.81 -20.69 6.98
N ALA A 630 37.62 -20.28 7.49
CA ALA A 630 37.53 -19.25 8.50
C ALA A 630 38.24 -19.61 9.80
N LEU A 631 38.21 -20.88 10.23
CA LEU A 631 38.84 -21.38 11.44
C LEU A 631 40.35 -21.57 11.28
N THR A 632 40.84 -21.85 10.07
CA THR A 632 42.27 -22.10 9.82
C THR A 632 43.07 -20.86 9.46
N TRP A 633 42.40 -19.84 8.92
CA TRP A 633 43.12 -18.64 8.51
C TRP A 633 43.45 -17.72 9.69
N ALA A 634 44.72 -17.38 9.90
CA ALA A 634 45.22 -16.65 11.05
C ALA A 634 44.49 -15.35 11.39
N ARG A 635 43.92 -14.68 10.40
CA ARG A 635 43.18 -13.42 10.58
C ARG A 635 41.77 -13.60 11.12
N SER A 636 41.11 -14.71 10.73
CA SER A 636 39.71 -14.99 11.08
C SER A 636 39.59 -16.05 12.18
N ALA A 637 40.58 -16.85 12.44
CA ALA A 637 40.50 -18.01 13.30
C ALA A 637 39.94 -17.72 14.68
N ALA A 638 40.44 -16.69 15.37
CA ALA A 638 39.92 -16.32 16.70
C ALA A 638 38.47 -15.87 16.67
N ALA A 639 38.11 -15.06 15.67
CA ALA A 639 36.73 -14.59 15.49
C ALA A 639 35.79 -15.74 15.08
N ALA A 640 36.27 -16.67 14.26
CA ALA A 640 35.54 -17.86 13.83
C ALA A 640 35.27 -18.83 15.00
N GLU A 641 36.28 -19.06 15.86
CA GLU A 641 36.13 -19.86 17.08
C GLU A 641 35.05 -19.25 18.00
N ASP A 642 35.13 -17.93 18.28
CA ASP A 642 34.20 -17.28 19.14
C ASP A 642 32.76 -17.28 18.55
N ALA A 643 32.63 -17.08 17.23
CA ALA A 643 31.35 -17.17 16.52
C ALA A 643 30.75 -18.58 16.61
N LEU A 644 31.58 -19.61 16.38
CA LEU A 644 31.16 -21.01 16.42
C LEU A 644 30.72 -21.44 17.83
N VAL A 645 31.54 -21.10 18.86
CA VAL A 645 31.19 -21.36 20.26
C VAL A 645 29.88 -20.66 20.64
N GLY A 646 29.74 -19.41 20.24
CA GLY A 646 28.48 -18.66 20.45
C GLY A 646 27.29 -19.27 19.71
N TRP A 647 27.49 -19.82 18.51
CA TRP A 647 26.48 -20.52 17.73
C TRP A 647 26.01 -21.80 18.44
N ILE A 648 26.94 -22.65 18.85
CA ILE A 648 26.65 -23.90 19.58
C ILE A 648 25.88 -23.60 20.89
N ARG A 649 26.32 -22.62 21.68
CA ARG A 649 25.65 -22.23 22.92
C ARG A 649 24.23 -21.68 22.71
N ARG A 650 23.98 -21.00 21.59
CA ARG A 650 22.63 -20.55 21.26
C ARG A 650 21.74 -21.71 20.85
N ALA A 651 22.27 -22.62 20.02
CA ALA A 651 21.52 -23.78 19.57
C ALA A 651 21.17 -24.74 20.71
N ALA A 652 22.00 -24.82 21.75
CA ALA A 652 21.73 -25.62 22.94
C ALA A 652 20.47 -25.22 23.72
N ARG A 653 19.89 -24.05 23.42
CA ARG A 653 18.62 -23.60 24.02
C ARG A 653 17.38 -24.06 23.27
N ASP A 654 17.57 -24.73 22.14
CA ASP A 654 16.50 -25.22 21.25
C ASP A 654 16.91 -26.58 20.68
N ASP A 655 16.24 -27.64 21.12
CA ASP A 655 16.52 -29.02 20.73
C ASP A 655 16.54 -29.23 19.21
N ARG A 656 15.71 -28.48 18.47
CA ARG A 656 15.64 -28.57 17.01
C ARG A 656 16.90 -27.97 16.35
N GLN A 657 17.35 -26.82 16.82
CA GLN A 657 18.60 -26.21 16.35
C GLN A 657 19.79 -27.09 16.68
N LEU A 658 19.81 -27.63 17.90
CA LEU A 658 20.87 -28.52 18.36
C LEU A 658 20.96 -29.79 17.50
N ALA A 659 19.83 -30.41 17.15
CA ALA A 659 19.78 -31.56 16.26
C ALA A 659 20.38 -31.27 14.85
N VAL A 660 20.08 -30.11 14.28
CA VAL A 660 20.64 -29.65 13.01
C VAL A 660 22.15 -29.51 13.11
N LEU A 661 22.67 -28.94 14.20
CA LEU A 661 24.10 -28.76 14.42
C LEU A 661 24.81 -30.10 14.64
N TYR A 662 24.24 -31.04 15.39
CA TYR A 662 24.83 -32.39 15.55
C TYR A 662 24.97 -33.11 14.21
N GLY A 663 24.05 -32.89 13.27
CA GLY A 663 24.18 -33.42 11.91
C GLY A 663 25.26 -32.72 11.07
N PHE A 664 25.58 -31.47 11.37
CA PHE A 664 26.54 -30.64 10.62
C PHE A 664 27.98 -30.72 11.14
N LEU A 665 28.17 -30.74 12.46
CA LEU A 665 29.49 -30.68 13.10
C LEU A 665 30.45 -31.81 12.66
N PRO A 666 30.01 -33.08 12.45
CA PRO A 666 30.90 -34.13 11.90
C PRO A 666 31.47 -33.79 10.51
N ARG A 667 30.66 -33.15 9.65
CA ARG A 667 31.10 -32.68 8.33
C ARG A 667 32.13 -31.56 8.46
N LEU A 668 31.89 -30.60 9.35
CA LEU A 668 32.87 -29.56 9.63
C LEU A 668 34.20 -30.12 10.09
N ALA A 669 34.20 -31.22 10.86
CA ALA A 669 35.42 -31.85 11.41
C ALA A 669 36.17 -32.76 10.41
N HIS A 670 35.47 -33.43 9.49
CA HIS A 670 36.04 -34.57 8.74
C HIS A 670 36.00 -34.47 7.20
N ASP A 671 35.13 -33.60 6.61
CA ASP A 671 34.89 -33.58 5.16
C ASP A 671 35.93 -32.77 4.35
N GLY A 672 37.15 -32.46 4.84
CA GLY A 672 38.15 -31.69 4.13
C GLY A 672 39.45 -32.39 3.94
N ASP A 673 40.25 -31.92 2.97
CA ASP A 673 41.61 -32.42 2.69
C ASP A 673 42.57 -32.19 3.87
N GLU A 674 42.29 -31.21 4.73
CA GLU A 674 43.04 -30.95 5.96
C GLU A 674 42.14 -31.06 7.20
N PRO A 675 42.55 -31.80 8.25
CA PRO A 675 41.81 -31.85 9.51
C PRO A 675 41.79 -30.46 10.19
N LEU A 676 40.71 -30.15 10.89
CA LEU A 676 40.65 -28.95 11.74
C LEU A 676 41.87 -28.90 12.66
N ASP A 677 42.36 -27.66 12.91
CA ASP A 677 43.37 -27.43 13.92
C ASP A 677 42.97 -28.10 15.25
N VAL A 678 43.90 -28.80 15.87
CA VAL A 678 43.66 -29.53 17.12
C VAL A 678 43.08 -28.65 18.21
N ARG A 679 43.42 -27.35 18.25
CA ARG A 679 42.86 -26.39 19.19
C ARG A 679 41.38 -26.12 18.94
N ALA A 680 40.99 -25.81 17.70
CA ALA A 680 39.62 -25.58 17.31
C ALA A 680 38.74 -26.81 17.55
N ALA A 681 39.25 -28.01 17.15
CA ALA A 681 38.55 -29.27 17.39
C ALA A 681 38.37 -29.58 18.89
N THR A 682 39.41 -29.32 19.73
CA THR A 682 39.34 -29.53 21.17
C THR A 682 38.33 -28.58 21.81
N ARG A 683 38.34 -27.30 21.43
CA ARG A 683 37.41 -26.31 21.97
C ARG A 683 35.95 -26.59 21.60
N ILE A 684 35.67 -27.01 20.38
CA ILE A 684 34.33 -27.45 19.98
C ILE A 684 33.91 -28.66 20.83
N ARG A 685 34.78 -29.64 21.04
CA ARG A 685 34.46 -30.80 21.87
C ARG A 685 34.18 -30.41 23.34
N GLU A 686 35.04 -29.58 23.93
CA GLU A 686 34.85 -29.06 25.31
C GLU A 686 33.50 -28.37 25.48
N VAL A 687 33.09 -27.57 24.47
CA VAL A 687 31.76 -26.87 24.52
C VAL A 687 30.64 -27.87 24.38
N LEU A 688 30.76 -28.90 23.53
CA LEU A 688 29.74 -29.94 23.38
C LEU A 688 29.63 -30.84 24.60
N GLU A 689 30.75 -31.14 25.28
CA GLU A 689 30.79 -31.95 26.52
C GLU A 689 30.23 -31.14 27.74
N ALA A 690 30.23 -29.81 27.67
CA ALA A 690 29.74 -28.93 28.70
C ALA A 690 28.22 -28.58 28.56
N LEU A 691 27.60 -29.03 27.48
CA LEU A 691 26.15 -28.86 27.23
C LEU A 691 25.38 -30.07 27.76
#